data_e548b76b73544d67ee1522f212d532cb
#
_entry.id   e548b76b73544d67ee1522f212d532cb
#
_cell.length_a   1.000
_cell.length_b   1.000
_cell.length_c   1.000
_cell.angle_alpha   90.00
_cell.angle_beta   90.00
_cell.angle_gamma   90.00
#
_symmetry.space_group_name_H-M   'P 1'
#
loop_
_entity.id
_entity.type
_entity.pdbx_description
1 polymer ?
#
loop_
_entity_poly.entity_id
_entity_poly.type
_entity_poly.pdbx_seq_one_letter_code
_entity_poly.pdbx_strand_id
1 'polypeptide(L)'
;APLLYELWECIQTLPYPQRYSLYGEWKHRSTKRPELRYAKMQTEREARGILRRISSDNVRASGRSLAKAAHAHPTVFFEVVLHQIQSYDNLIEPVVDSAKYLTPLEYDVLTYALLEALSDPGKARTKQDGTNTSLWLKSLASFAGALFRKYAAMDCTPILQYLANRLHEGQVADLIVLSELILKMAGIEPMGELSDAQMAALSGGPLLQTEAHLTLIPGTTPAAVLLARNSLKKGAMRLYRTLMQNRLAVPLLILVAQQREACVFSDDDVHIKSLSSTFDTCVSILLQYTHFLMSQGTSEYAQLVPSPSAWIRRFGVDVPIAYHLGRLSPDTPENCGVLGPLFFGTFWQLSLPDLVVPMERYQHELDRLKQALQHVETTTDMTESLKTSARVRLQESMTQLQAELKEQTLAHQATRRRLQTEKGQWFHADIDRAQLIQQLVAQCLYPRALFSPTDAVFAARFLRTIHTLGTPHLPTLGVYDTLLTQHVAPTLFLATENEARSYARFLYTVLHDLHAWLVSPDAYDKEAIGSDVTGFSLAWHGMRGMHTRPDEQPLSFTAFKACMLQWHSSLYEAFSACFGVEYMRMRNAIVVLNRLSAFFPLYRDHGQRLLQVVQHVVATEHRGDLKVLAQGLAATLEKHAPKWVDVTYFRPLTKEERARVREEARLEEERKEEERKEKARREE
;
A
#
# COMPACT_ATOMS: atom_id res chain seq x y z
N ALA A 1 24.24 -40.63 -0.71
CA ALA A 1 23.79 -39.77 0.41
C ALA A 1 24.77 -39.72 1.59
N PRO A 2 25.31 -40.85 2.14
CA PRO A 2 26.20 -40.79 3.30
C PRO A 2 27.41 -39.88 3.09
N LEU A 3 28.14 -40.01 1.99
CA LEU A 3 29.27 -39.14 1.65
C LEU A 3 28.96 -37.65 1.64
N LEU A 4 27.74 -37.27 1.27
CA LEU A 4 27.33 -35.86 1.27
C LEU A 4 27.16 -35.32 2.68
N TYR A 5 26.74 -36.15 3.63
CA TYR A 5 26.64 -35.74 5.04
C TYR A 5 28.05 -35.57 5.65
N GLU A 6 28.97 -36.50 5.41
CA GLU A 6 30.35 -36.40 5.88
C GLU A 6 31.07 -35.20 5.25
N LEU A 7 30.87 -34.98 3.95
CA LEU A 7 31.42 -33.80 3.28
C LEU A 7 30.85 -32.51 3.88
N TRP A 8 29.55 -32.48 4.19
CA TRP A 8 28.92 -31.34 4.83
C TRP A 8 29.51 -31.06 6.23
N GLU A 9 29.70 -32.09 7.04
CA GLU A 9 30.34 -31.93 8.35
C GLU A 9 31.69 -31.26 8.26
N CYS A 10 32.45 -31.55 7.22
CA CYS A 10 33.73 -30.90 6.98
C CYS A 10 33.63 -29.43 6.56
N ILE A 11 32.74 -29.12 5.58
CA ILE A 11 32.74 -27.79 4.98
C ILE A 11 31.78 -26.80 5.66
N GLN A 12 30.81 -27.25 6.46
CA GLN A 12 29.91 -26.36 7.20
C GLN A 12 30.59 -25.42 8.18
N THR A 13 31.81 -25.77 8.63
CA THR A 13 32.65 -24.95 9.52
C THR A 13 33.22 -23.72 8.82
N LEU A 14 33.27 -23.73 7.48
CA LEU A 14 33.72 -22.60 6.69
C LEU A 14 32.62 -21.57 6.56
N PRO A 15 32.95 -20.26 6.56
CA PRO A 15 31.97 -19.22 6.24
C PRO A 15 31.43 -19.36 4.81
N TYR A 16 30.18 -19.00 4.58
CA TYR A 16 29.51 -19.22 3.29
C TYR A 16 30.26 -18.66 2.06
N PRO A 17 31.00 -17.51 2.11
CA PRO A 17 31.75 -17.05 0.94
C PRO A 17 32.84 -18.04 0.50
N GLN A 18 33.52 -18.71 1.46
CA GLN A 18 34.52 -19.72 1.15
C GLN A 18 33.84 -20.99 0.58
N ARG A 19 32.73 -21.45 1.18
CA ARG A 19 31.97 -22.58 0.63
C ARG A 19 31.53 -22.32 -0.79
N TYR A 20 31.01 -21.13 -1.09
CA TYR A 20 30.53 -20.76 -2.42
C TYR A 20 31.67 -20.62 -3.44
N SER A 21 32.84 -20.20 -3.03
CA SER A 21 34.05 -20.26 -3.86
C SER A 21 34.39 -21.71 -4.25
N LEU A 22 34.32 -22.64 -3.27
CA LEU A 22 34.54 -24.06 -3.54
C LEU A 22 33.48 -24.65 -4.52
N TYR A 23 32.21 -24.25 -4.40
CA TYR A 23 31.17 -24.69 -5.33
C TYR A 23 31.38 -24.14 -6.73
N GLY A 24 31.84 -22.91 -6.87
CA GLY A 24 32.22 -22.30 -8.12
C GLY A 24 33.38 -23.05 -8.80
N GLU A 25 34.44 -23.37 -8.04
CA GLU A 25 35.53 -24.19 -8.54
C GLU A 25 35.05 -25.59 -8.95
N TRP A 26 34.24 -26.23 -8.13
CA TRP A 26 33.65 -27.54 -8.44
C TRP A 26 32.89 -27.50 -9.75
N LYS A 27 32.04 -26.55 -9.95
CA LYS A 27 31.25 -26.35 -11.18
C LYS A 27 32.17 -26.18 -12.40
N HIS A 28 33.21 -25.34 -12.32
CA HIS A 28 34.13 -25.09 -13.42
C HIS A 28 35.09 -26.25 -13.73
N ARG A 29 35.59 -26.93 -12.71
CA ARG A 29 36.54 -28.05 -12.89
C ARG A 29 35.83 -29.29 -13.46
N SER A 30 34.55 -29.53 -13.12
CA SER A 30 33.78 -30.67 -13.62
C SER A 30 33.59 -30.66 -15.14
N THR A 31 33.81 -29.54 -15.81
CA THR A 31 33.69 -29.43 -17.27
C THR A 31 34.98 -29.76 -18.02
N LYS A 32 36.12 -29.92 -17.33
CA LYS A 32 37.44 -30.09 -17.97
C LYS A 32 37.73 -31.53 -18.40
N ARG A 33 37.17 -32.53 -17.69
CA ARG A 33 37.39 -33.96 -17.99
C ARG A 33 36.25 -34.56 -18.82
N PRO A 34 36.53 -35.38 -19.83
CA PRO A 34 35.49 -36.00 -20.68
C PRO A 34 34.43 -36.79 -19.93
N GLU A 35 34.86 -37.57 -18.92
CA GLU A 35 33.96 -38.39 -18.08
C GLU A 35 32.98 -37.51 -17.28
N LEU A 36 33.47 -36.40 -16.76
CA LEU A 36 32.63 -35.47 -16.00
C LEU A 36 31.70 -34.66 -16.93
N ARG A 37 32.11 -34.40 -18.16
CA ARG A 37 31.20 -33.81 -19.20
C ARG A 37 30.06 -34.78 -19.53
N TYR A 38 30.33 -36.08 -19.66
CA TYR A 38 29.29 -37.08 -19.90
C TYR A 38 28.34 -37.15 -18.70
N ALA A 39 28.86 -37.21 -17.49
CA ALA A 39 28.03 -37.20 -16.25
C ALA A 39 27.17 -35.94 -16.14
N LYS A 40 27.71 -34.75 -16.51
CA LYS A 40 26.96 -33.50 -16.61
C LYS A 40 25.80 -33.62 -17.59
N MET A 41 26.05 -34.05 -18.81
CA MET A 41 25.01 -34.21 -19.84
C MET A 41 23.91 -35.21 -19.41
N GLN A 42 24.29 -36.30 -18.74
CA GLN A 42 23.34 -37.25 -18.18
C GLN A 42 22.48 -36.61 -17.09
N THR A 43 23.07 -35.92 -16.13
CA THR A 43 22.35 -35.20 -15.06
C THR A 43 21.38 -34.15 -15.62
N GLU A 44 21.80 -33.40 -16.63
CA GLU A 44 20.92 -32.43 -17.29
C GLU A 44 19.71 -33.09 -17.97
N ARG A 45 19.95 -34.23 -18.63
CA ARG A 45 18.89 -35.02 -19.29
C ARG A 45 17.90 -35.60 -18.30
N GLU A 46 18.40 -36.16 -17.20
CA GLU A 46 17.57 -36.68 -16.11
C GLU A 46 16.78 -35.58 -15.43
N ALA A 47 17.40 -34.45 -15.11
CA ALA A 47 16.75 -33.29 -14.51
C ALA A 47 15.57 -32.79 -15.37
N ARG A 48 15.81 -32.56 -16.68
CA ARG A 48 14.75 -32.14 -17.62
C ARG A 48 13.64 -33.20 -17.71
N GLY A 49 14.00 -34.48 -17.68
CA GLY A 49 13.04 -35.60 -17.69
C GLY A 49 12.14 -35.66 -16.45
N ILE A 50 12.68 -35.34 -15.27
CA ILE A 50 11.93 -35.27 -14.01
C ILE A 50 11.01 -34.04 -14.03
N LEU A 51 11.55 -32.85 -14.38
CA LEU A 51 10.81 -31.57 -14.36
C LEU A 51 9.61 -31.55 -15.34
N ARG A 52 9.70 -32.27 -16.48
CA ARG A 52 8.57 -32.39 -17.41
C ARG A 52 7.39 -33.19 -16.85
N ARG A 53 7.62 -34.01 -15.84
CA ARG A 53 6.61 -34.95 -15.28
C ARG A 53 6.21 -34.57 -13.86
N ILE A 54 6.86 -33.63 -13.25
CA ILE A 54 6.55 -33.22 -11.87
C ILE A 54 5.22 -32.47 -11.81
N SER A 55 4.37 -32.86 -10.88
CA SER A 55 3.08 -32.20 -10.57
C SER A 55 2.78 -32.34 -9.08
N SER A 56 1.82 -31.57 -8.58
CA SER A 56 1.34 -31.65 -7.20
C SER A 56 0.90 -33.07 -6.79
N ASP A 57 0.37 -33.86 -7.74
CA ASP A 57 -0.16 -35.19 -7.45
C ASP A 57 0.93 -36.26 -7.28
N ASN A 58 2.07 -36.08 -7.96
CA ASN A 58 3.17 -37.07 -7.96
C ASN A 58 4.44 -36.63 -7.18
N VAL A 59 4.35 -35.59 -6.37
CA VAL A 59 5.47 -34.97 -5.61
C VAL A 59 6.30 -36.02 -4.84
N ARG A 60 5.70 -37.05 -4.26
CA ARG A 60 6.43 -38.04 -3.48
C ARG A 60 7.39 -38.91 -4.34
N ALA A 61 6.94 -39.35 -5.48
CA ALA A 61 7.75 -40.17 -6.40
C ALA A 61 8.78 -39.30 -7.12
N SER A 62 8.35 -38.19 -7.67
CA SER A 62 9.20 -37.21 -8.37
C SER A 62 10.26 -36.61 -7.45
N GLY A 63 9.91 -36.33 -6.18
CA GLY A 63 10.85 -35.77 -5.20
C GLY A 63 11.98 -36.74 -4.84
N ARG A 64 11.71 -38.05 -4.72
CA ARG A 64 12.79 -39.04 -4.52
C ARG A 64 13.71 -39.14 -5.74
N SER A 65 13.15 -39.08 -6.95
CA SER A 65 13.93 -39.09 -8.18
C SER A 65 14.75 -37.79 -8.32
N LEU A 66 14.17 -36.63 -7.93
CA LEU A 66 14.83 -35.34 -7.89
C LEU A 66 16.04 -35.36 -6.94
N ALA A 67 15.85 -35.84 -5.72
CA ALA A 67 16.93 -35.93 -4.75
C ALA A 67 18.04 -36.88 -5.23
N LYS A 68 17.69 -38.03 -5.82
CA LYS A 68 18.67 -38.96 -6.38
C LYS A 68 19.51 -38.30 -7.48
N ALA A 69 18.91 -37.55 -8.38
CA ALA A 69 19.63 -36.82 -9.43
C ALA A 69 20.49 -35.68 -8.84
N ALA A 70 19.98 -34.98 -7.84
CA ALA A 70 20.72 -33.91 -7.12
C ALA A 70 21.94 -34.48 -6.39
N HIS A 71 21.85 -35.63 -5.74
CA HIS A 71 22.98 -36.28 -5.05
C HIS A 71 24.16 -36.57 -5.99
N ALA A 72 23.90 -36.86 -7.26
CA ALA A 72 24.96 -37.16 -8.22
C ALA A 72 25.78 -35.91 -8.61
N HIS A 73 25.10 -34.82 -8.89
CA HIS A 73 25.75 -33.60 -9.36
C HIS A 73 24.92 -32.34 -9.02
N PRO A 74 24.92 -31.87 -7.77
CA PRO A 74 23.99 -30.86 -7.29
C PRO A 74 24.12 -29.51 -8.02
N THR A 75 25.32 -29.04 -8.35
CA THR A 75 25.54 -27.76 -9.01
C THR A 75 24.87 -27.72 -10.39
N VAL A 76 25.04 -28.79 -11.20
CA VAL A 76 24.44 -28.92 -12.52
C VAL A 76 22.93 -29.13 -12.44
N PHE A 77 22.51 -29.97 -11.50
CA PHE A 77 21.08 -30.26 -11.32
C PHE A 77 20.29 -29.00 -10.99
N PHE A 78 20.75 -28.20 -10.02
CA PHE A 78 20.06 -26.98 -9.62
C PHE A 78 20.12 -25.86 -10.67
N GLU A 79 21.19 -25.80 -11.47
CA GLU A 79 21.24 -24.90 -12.63
C GLU A 79 20.08 -25.17 -13.61
N VAL A 80 19.83 -26.46 -13.94
CA VAL A 80 18.71 -26.85 -14.80
C VAL A 80 17.36 -26.55 -14.17
N VAL A 81 17.19 -26.86 -12.87
CA VAL A 81 15.95 -26.60 -12.13
C VAL A 81 15.63 -25.11 -12.14
N LEU A 82 16.58 -24.26 -11.79
CA LEU A 82 16.38 -22.81 -11.73
C LEU A 82 16.13 -22.23 -13.12
N HIS A 83 16.79 -22.72 -14.15
CA HIS A 83 16.50 -22.31 -15.51
C HIS A 83 15.06 -22.65 -15.95
N GLN A 84 14.51 -23.80 -15.54
CA GLN A 84 13.11 -24.15 -15.83
C GLN A 84 12.12 -23.29 -15.02
N ILE A 85 12.41 -23.02 -13.74
CA ILE A 85 11.57 -22.16 -12.89
C ILE A 85 11.48 -20.73 -13.43
N GLN A 86 12.57 -20.19 -14.01
CA GLN A 86 12.57 -18.88 -14.65
C GLN A 86 11.57 -18.77 -15.81
N SER A 87 11.28 -19.90 -16.49
CA SER A 87 10.37 -19.95 -17.63
C SER A 87 8.96 -20.41 -17.27
N TYR A 88 8.83 -21.18 -16.17
CA TYR A 88 7.58 -21.85 -15.77
C TYR A 88 7.36 -21.72 -14.27
N ASP A 89 6.59 -20.73 -13.86
CA ASP A 89 6.27 -20.44 -12.46
C ASP A 89 5.40 -21.51 -11.78
N ASN A 90 4.61 -22.27 -12.55
CA ASN A 90 3.83 -23.41 -12.07
C ASN A 90 4.70 -24.56 -11.52
N LEU A 91 6.00 -24.59 -11.81
CA LEU A 91 6.94 -25.55 -11.24
C LEU A 91 7.39 -25.20 -9.81
N ILE A 92 7.17 -23.97 -9.34
CA ILE A 92 7.65 -23.48 -8.04
C ILE A 92 7.17 -24.41 -6.92
N GLU A 93 5.87 -24.56 -6.73
CA GLU A 93 5.31 -25.35 -5.63
C GLU A 93 5.70 -26.84 -5.69
N PRO A 94 5.57 -27.55 -6.83
CA PRO A 94 5.99 -28.94 -6.92
C PRO A 94 7.47 -29.18 -6.64
N VAL A 95 8.36 -28.27 -7.09
CA VAL A 95 9.81 -28.37 -6.84
C VAL A 95 10.11 -28.08 -5.37
N VAL A 96 9.51 -27.04 -4.78
CA VAL A 96 9.64 -26.74 -3.35
C VAL A 96 9.17 -27.91 -2.50
N ASP A 97 8.06 -28.55 -2.87
CA ASP A 97 7.53 -29.71 -2.16
C ASP A 97 8.43 -30.95 -2.25
N SER A 98 9.09 -31.09 -3.39
CA SER A 98 10.03 -32.18 -3.64
C SER A 98 11.36 -32.00 -2.93
N ALA A 99 11.76 -30.77 -2.62
CA ALA A 99 13.04 -30.45 -1.99
C ALA A 99 13.19 -31.04 -0.56
N LYS A 100 12.14 -31.56 0.06
CA LYS A 100 12.20 -32.19 1.40
C LYS A 100 13.12 -33.41 1.49
N TYR A 101 13.54 -33.98 0.37
CA TYR A 101 14.44 -35.14 0.31
C TYR A 101 15.91 -34.72 0.11
N LEU A 102 16.20 -33.44 0.01
CA LEU A 102 17.57 -32.92 -0.13
C LEU A 102 18.35 -33.00 1.18
N THR A 103 19.66 -33.15 1.05
CA THR A 103 20.61 -33.11 2.17
C THR A 103 20.98 -31.67 2.55
N PRO A 104 21.55 -31.42 3.73
CA PRO A 104 22.02 -30.08 4.13
C PRO A 104 23.00 -29.45 3.14
N LEU A 105 23.95 -30.24 2.60
CA LEU A 105 24.87 -29.78 1.55
C LEU A 105 24.11 -29.30 0.32
N GLU A 106 23.11 -30.05 -0.12
CA GLU A 106 22.34 -29.70 -1.32
C GLU A 106 21.49 -28.43 -1.12
N TYR A 107 20.99 -28.18 0.08
CA TYR A 107 20.35 -26.91 0.40
C TYR A 107 21.31 -25.72 0.28
N ASP A 108 22.58 -25.89 0.76
CA ASP A 108 23.59 -24.85 0.65
C ASP A 108 24.01 -24.61 -0.82
N VAL A 109 24.19 -25.70 -1.60
CA VAL A 109 24.46 -25.62 -3.04
C VAL A 109 23.29 -25.02 -3.80
N LEU A 110 22.05 -25.33 -3.43
CA LEU A 110 20.85 -24.72 -4.04
C LEU A 110 20.82 -23.20 -3.78
N THR A 111 21.18 -22.76 -2.57
CA THR A 111 21.27 -21.33 -2.25
C THR A 111 22.36 -20.66 -3.09
N TYR A 112 23.54 -21.30 -3.23
CA TYR A 112 24.60 -20.82 -4.12
C TYR A 112 24.11 -20.68 -5.58
N ALA A 113 23.49 -21.74 -6.14
CA ALA A 113 22.98 -21.73 -7.51
C ALA A 113 21.89 -20.67 -7.72
N LEU A 114 21.05 -20.43 -6.69
CA LEU A 114 20.02 -19.39 -6.73
C LEU A 114 20.65 -17.98 -6.79
N LEU A 115 21.71 -17.71 -5.99
CA LEU A 115 22.41 -16.44 -6.04
C LEU A 115 23.14 -16.24 -7.38
N GLU A 116 23.73 -17.29 -7.93
CA GLU A 116 24.35 -17.26 -9.27
C GLU A 116 23.31 -16.91 -10.35
N ALA A 117 22.13 -17.55 -10.29
CA ALA A 117 21.04 -17.26 -11.24
C ALA A 117 20.47 -15.85 -11.11
N LEU A 118 20.38 -15.31 -9.89
CA LEU A 118 19.97 -13.93 -9.61
C LEU A 118 21.04 -12.91 -10.05
N SER A 119 22.32 -13.27 -9.98
CA SER A 119 23.46 -12.39 -10.32
C SER A 119 23.77 -12.32 -11.81
N ASP A 120 23.08 -13.08 -12.67
CA ASP A 120 23.37 -13.17 -14.10
C ASP A 120 23.31 -11.77 -14.76
N PRO A 121 24.47 -11.23 -15.25
CA PRO A 121 24.51 -9.90 -15.86
C PRO A 121 23.91 -9.89 -17.28
N GLY A 122 23.76 -11.06 -17.90
CA GLY A 122 23.24 -11.17 -19.28
C GLY A 122 21.71 -11.03 -19.38
N LYS A 123 21.00 -10.95 -18.24
CA LYS A 123 19.54 -10.91 -18.23
C LYS A 123 19.02 -9.54 -17.81
N ALA A 124 18.17 -8.93 -18.63
CA ALA A 124 17.47 -7.71 -18.30
C ALA A 124 16.52 -7.95 -17.12
N ARG A 125 16.61 -7.11 -16.08
CA ARG A 125 15.80 -7.18 -14.87
C ARG A 125 14.40 -6.62 -15.04
N THR A 126 14.25 -5.69 -15.95
CA THR A 126 12.96 -5.10 -16.36
C THR A 126 12.54 -5.63 -17.70
N LYS A 127 11.25 -5.66 -17.98
CA LYS A 127 10.71 -5.96 -19.30
C LYS A 127 11.02 -4.83 -20.27
N GLN A 128 10.78 -5.06 -21.57
CA GLN A 128 10.99 -4.05 -22.62
C GLN A 128 10.16 -2.78 -22.41
N ASP A 129 9.06 -2.85 -21.65
CA ASP A 129 8.22 -1.70 -21.28
C ASP A 129 8.88 -0.78 -20.24
N GLY A 130 10.01 -1.19 -19.67
CA GLY A 130 10.76 -0.45 -18.64
C GLY A 130 10.05 -0.30 -17.28
N THR A 131 8.81 -0.76 -17.15
CA THR A 131 7.98 -0.55 -15.94
C THR A 131 7.80 -1.80 -15.11
N ASN A 132 7.77 -2.96 -15.74
CA ASN A 132 7.50 -4.21 -15.07
C ASN A 132 8.78 -5.02 -14.85
N THR A 133 8.88 -5.65 -13.67
CA THR A 133 9.95 -6.62 -13.39
C THR A 133 9.86 -7.81 -14.34
N SER A 134 11.01 -8.28 -14.82
CA SER A 134 11.10 -9.46 -15.68
C SER A 134 10.53 -10.70 -14.98
N LEU A 135 9.81 -11.54 -15.72
CA LEU A 135 9.17 -12.73 -15.18
C LEU A 135 10.18 -13.69 -14.53
N TRP A 136 11.35 -13.86 -15.14
CA TRP A 136 12.39 -14.72 -14.61
C TRP A 136 12.84 -14.32 -13.19
N LEU A 137 12.99 -13.00 -12.92
CA LEU A 137 13.39 -12.47 -11.62
C LEU A 137 12.28 -12.66 -10.59
N LYS A 138 11.03 -12.39 -10.98
CA LYS A 138 9.86 -12.62 -10.13
C LYS A 138 9.70 -14.09 -9.76
N SER A 139 9.86 -15.00 -10.72
CA SER A 139 9.76 -16.46 -10.48
C SER A 139 10.85 -16.94 -9.54
N LEU A 140 12.11 -16.49 -9.70
CA LEU A 140 13.19 -16.85 -8.78
C LEU A 140 13.00 -16.25 -7.38
N ALA A 141 12.53 -15.01 -7.28
CA ALA A 141 12.22 -14.38 -6.00
C ALA A 141 11.12 -15.13 -5.24
N SER A 142 10.03 -15.49 -5.93
CA SER A 142 8.94 -16.27 -5.35
C SER A 142 9.38 -17.68 -4.95
N PHE A 143 10.20 -18.34 -5.76
CA PHE A 143 10.81 -19.61 -5.44
C PHE A 143 11.69 -19.54 -4.19
N ALA A 144 12.55 -18.52 -4.10
CA ALA A 144 13.37 -18.27 -2.90
C ALA A 144 12.52 -18.11 -1.64
N GLY A 145 11.50 -17.26 -1.70
CA GLY A 145 10.59 -17.04 -0.57
C GLY A 145 9.88 -18.32 -0.12
N ALA A 146 9.39 -19.14 -1.06
CA ALA A 146 8.74 -20.41 -0.78
C ALA A 146 9.70 -21.45 -0.16
N LEU A 147 10.93 -21.55 -0.67
CA LEU A 147 11.98 -22.41 -0.12
C LEU A 147 12.35 -22.03 1.31
N PHE A 148 12.72 -20.78 1.53
CA PHE A 148 13.11 -20.29 2.86
C PHE A 148 11.97 -20.38 3.86
N ARG A 149 10.72 -20.19 3.44
CA ARG A 149 9.55 -20.46 4.30
C ARG A 149 9.51 -21.90 4.78
N LYS A 150 9.66 -22.85 3.85
CA LYS A 150 9.41 -24.27 4.09
C LYS A 150 10.55 -24.97 4.81
N TYR A 151 11.80 -24.64 4.47
CA TYR A 151 13.00 -25.36 4.95
C TYR A 151 13.81 -24.51 5.91
N ALA A 152 13.67 -24.83 7.20
CA ALA A 152 14.38 -24.11 8.28
C ALA A 152 15.90 -24.33 8.26
N ALA A 153 16.36 -25.43 7.65
CA ALA A 153 17.78 -25.75 7.51
C ALA A 153 18.54 -24.82 6.55
N MET A 154 17.84 -24.10 5.68
CA MET A 154 18.48 -23.16 4.74
C MET A 154 18.84 -21.86 5.44
N ASP A 155 20.08 -21.40 5.27
CA ASP A 155 20.56 -20.11 5.78
C ASP A 155 20.09 -18.96 4.87
N CYS A 156 19.41 -17.96 5.46
CA CYS A 156 18.97 -16.76 4.74
C CYS A 156 20.08 -15.69 4.62
N THR A 157 21.20 -15.84 5.33
CA THR A 157 22.27 -14.83 5.36
C THR A 157 22.82 -14.49 3.98
N PRO A 158 23.14 -15.48 3.11
CA PRO A 158 23.72 -15.18 1.80
C PRO A 158 22.80 -14.35 0.89
N ILE A 159 21.51 -14.63 0.89
CA ILE A 159 20.56 -13.88 0.03
C ILE A 159 20.33 -12.47 0.56
N LEU A 160 20.33 -12.26 1.88
CA LEU A 160 20.18 -10.93 2.47
C LEU A 160 21.45 -10.08 2.25
N GLN A 161 22.65 -10.69 2.32
CA GLN A 161 23.90 -10.00 1.99
C GLN A 161 23.97 -9.67 0.49
N TYR A 162 23.54 -10.59 -0.37
CA TYR A 162 23.40 -10.33 -1.80
C TYR A 162 22.54 -9.09 -2.07
N LEU A 163 21.36 -9.01 -1.44
CA LEU A 163 20.47 -7.86 -1.56
C LEU A 163 21.13 -6.56 -1.12
N ALA A 164 21.82 -6.56 0.02
CA ALA A 164 22.53 -5.37 0.50
C ALA A 164 23.59 -4.90 -0.51
N ASN A 165 24.35 -5.83 -1.10
CA ASN A 165 25.36 -5.51 -2.10
C ASN A 165 24.73 -4.95 -3.39
N ARG A 166 23.64 -5.59 -3.87
CA ARG A 166 22.94 -5.14 -5.09
C ARG A 166 22.30 -3.76 -4.92
N LEU A 167 21.71 -3.49 -3.76
CA LEU A 167 21.17 -2.17 -3.47
C LEU A 167 22.27 -1.11 -3.34
N HIS A 168 23.42 -1.48 -2.77
CA HIS A 168 24.57 -0.58 -2.72
C HIS A 168 25.09 -0.22 -4.13
N GLU A 169 24.99 -1.15 -5.07
CA GLU A 169 25.32 -0.94 -6.50
C GLU A 169 24.22 -0.20 -7.29
N GLY A 170 23.12 0.21 -6.65
CA GLY A 170 22.00 0.91 -7.31
C GLY A 170 21.03 -0.01 -8.07
N GLN A 171 21.10 -1.33 -7.88
CA GLN A 171 20.24 -2.29 -8.57
C GLN A 171 18.89 -2.46 -7.86
N VAL A 172 17.99 -1.52 -8.07
CA VAL A 172 16.69 -1.41 -7.38
C VAL A 172 15.74 -2.57 -7.74
N ALA A 173 15.82 -3.12 -8.95
CA ALA A 173 14.94 -4.20 -9.39
C ALA A 173 15.04 -5.47 -8.51
N ASP A 174 16.18 -5.71 -7.85
CA ASP A 174 16.39 -6.85 -6.96
C ASP A 174 15.62 -6.72 -5.63
N LEU A 175 15.02 -5.56 -5.33
CA LEU A 175 14.10 -5.38 -4.19
C LEU A 175 12.92 -6.35 -4.19
N ILE A 176 12.50 -6.85 -5.35
CA ILE A 176 11.45 -7.87 -5.43
C ILE A 176 11.79 -9.13 -4.63
N VAL A 177 13.08 -9.47 -4.50
CA VAL A 177 13.52 -10.62 -3.71
C VAL A 177 13.24 -10.38 -2.23
N LEU A 178 13.51 -9.17 -1.72
CA LEU A 178 13.17 -8.80 -0.33
C LEU A 178 11.65 -8.86 -0.10
N SER A 179 10.89 -8.30 -1.03
CA SER A 179 9.43 -8.30 -0.96
C SER A 179 8.84 -9.72 -0.92
N GLU A 180 9.31 -10.61 -1.80
CA GLU A 180 8.84 -12.00 -1.84
C GLU A 180 9.28 -12.81 -0.60
N LEU A 181 10.47 -12.54 -0.05
CA LEU A 181 10.90 -13.15 1.22
C LEU A 181 9.95 -12.76 2.35
N ILE A 182 9.64 -11.47 2.49
CA ILE A 182 8.72 -10.96 3.52
C ILE A 182 7.31 -11.53 3.30
N LEU A 183 6.81 -11.47 2.07
CA LEU A 183 5.49 -11.99 1.71
C LEU A 183 5.35 -13.48 2.04
N LYS A 184 6.27 -14.31 1.58
CA LYS A 184 6.17 -15.76 1.77
C LYS A 184 6.48 -16.20 3.20
N MET A 185 7.46 -15.58 3.88
CA MET A 185 7.88 -15.98 5.22
C MET A 185 7.06 -15.35 6.34
N ALA A 186 6.60 -14.09 6.16
CA ALA A 186 5.86 -13.35 7.19
C ALA A 186 4.38 -13.11 6.83
N GLY A 187 3.98 -13.29 5.58
CA GLY A 187 2.61 -13.05 5.13
C GLY A 187 2.25 -11.58 5.02
N ILE A 188 3.24 -10.67 4.95
CA ILE A 188 3.01 -9.23 4.83
C ILE A 188 3.10 -8.86 3.35
N GLU A 189 2.00 -8.39 2.78
CA GLU A 189 1.95 -7.93 1.39
C GLU A 189 2.53 -6.52 1.26
N PRO A 190 3.16 -6.20 0.11
CA PRO A 190 3.51 -4.82 -0.21
C PRO A 190 2.23 -3.98 -0.30
N MET A 191 2.31 -2.72 0.16
CA MET A 191 1.16 -1.81 0.11
C MET A 191 0.85 -1.44 -1.34
N GLY A 192 -0.25 -1.98 -1.86
CA GLY A 192 -0.80 -1.71 -3.18
C GLY A 192 -2.25 -1.21 -3.08
N GLU A 193 -3.11 -1.71 -3.95
CA GLU A 193 -4.55 -1.43 -3.85
C GLU A 193 -5.17 -2.15 -2.65
N LEU A 194 -5.55 -1.37 -1.64
CA LEU A 194 -6.22 -1.87 -0.45
C LEU A 194 -7.74 -1.74 -0.60
N SER A 195 -8.48 -2.78 -0.25
CA SER A 195 -9.93 -2.70 -0.08
C SER A 195 -10.30 -1.86 1.17
N ASP A 196 -11.55 -1.45 1.28
CA ASP A 196 -11.98 -0.69 2.45
C ASP A 196 -11.97 -1.54 3.72
N ALA A 197 -12.19 -2.84 3.60
CA ALA A 197 -12.08 -3.78 4.71
C ALA A 197 -10.61 -3.94 5.19
N GLN A 198 -9.66 -3.99 4.27
CA GLN A 198 -8.23 -4.01 4.60
C GLN A 198 -7.80 -2.69 5.25
N MET A 199 -8.26 -1.56 4.73
CA MET A 199 -7.97 -0.25 5.30
C MET A 199 -8.54 -0.10 6.73
N ALA A 200 -9.75 -0.59 6.97
CA ALA A 200 -10.32 -0.63 8.31
C ALA A 200 -9.50 -1.53 9.25
N ALA A 201 -9.02 -2.68 8.78
CA ALA A 201 -8.16 -3.56 9.56
C ALA A 201 -6.80 -2.92 9.88
N LEU A 202 -6.21 -2.16 8.94
CA LEU A 202 -4.95 -1.43 9.16
C LEU A 202 -5.06 -0.28 10.17
N SER A 203 -6.27 0.20 10.47
CA SER A 203 -6.50 1.15 11.57
C SER A 203 -6.59 0.48 12.94
N GLY A 204 -6.63 -0.85 13.01
CA GLY A 204 -6.59 -1.64 14.24
C GLY A 204 -5.19 -2.00 14.70
N GLY A 205 -5.11 -2.81 15.75
CA GLY A 205 -3.84 -3.33 16.27
C GLY A 205 -3.26 -4.46 15.42
N PRO A 206 -2.04 -4.93 15.77
CA PRO A 206 -1.31 -5.93 14.98
C PRO A 206 -2.04 -7.26 14.81
N LEU A 207 -2.81 -7.67 15.81
CA LEU A 207 -3.57 -8.93 15.75
C LEU A 207 -4.72 -8.82 14.76
N LEU A 208 -5.49 -7.73 14.82
CA LEU A 208 -6.57 -7.48 13.86
C LEU A 208 -6.04 -7.43 12.42
N GLN A 209 -4.92 -6.74 12.20
CA GLN A 209 -4.28 -6.68 10.89
C GLN A 209 -3.91 -8.07 10.37
N THR A 210 -3.33 -8.92 11.22
CA THR A 210 -2.96 -10.29 10.85
C THR A 210 -4.18 -11.17 10.57
N GLU A 211 -5.22 -11.11 11.39
CA GLU A 211 -6.46 -11.89 11.19
C GLU A 211 -7.18 -11.46 9.90
N ALA A 212 -7.28 -10.15 9.65
CA ALA A 212 -7.91 -9.64 8.43
C ALA A 212 -7.15 -10.05 7.16
N HIS A 213 -5.82 -10.13 7.21
CA HIS A 213 -5.00 -10.58 6.09
C HIS A 213 -5.24 -12.07 5.77
N LEU A 214 -5.27 -12.93 6.80
CA LEU A 214 -5.49 -14.37 6.63
C LEU A 214 -6.90 -14.72 6.11
N THR A 215 -7.89 -13.87 6.36
CA THR A 215 -9.27 -14.08 5.86
C THR A 215 -9.44 -13.80 4.39
N LEU A 216 -8.52 -13.07 3.79
CA LEU A 216 -8.59 -12.68 2.38
C LEU A 216 -8.16 -13.79 1.41
N ILE A 217 -7.70 -14.95 1.91
CA ILE A 217 -7.36 -16.10 1.07
C ILE A 217 -8.64 -16.91 0.77
N PRO A 218 -9.22 -16.82 -0.44
CA PRO A 218 -10.45 -17.53 -0.78
C PRO A 218 -10.29 -19.06 -0.68
N GLY A 219 -11.28 -19.73 -0.11
CA GLY A 219 -11.32 -21.20 -0.06
C GLY A 219 -10.48 -21.86 1.04
N THR A 220 -9.89 -21.09 1.97
CA THR A 220 -9.13 -21.64 3.10
C THR A 220 -10.07 -22.15 4.21
N THR A 221 -9.87 -23.40 4.62
CA THR A 221 -10.56 -23.94 5.81
C THR A 221 -9.97 -23.35 7.10
N PRO A 222 -10.74 -23.28 8.21
CA PRO A 222 -10.22 -22.77 9.49
C PRO A 222 -8.95 -23.49 9.98
N ALA A 223 -8.86 -24.79 9.76
CA ALA A 223 -7.66 -25.57 10.12
C ALA A 223 -6.45 -25.21 9.24
N ALA A 224 -6.65 -25.00 7.94
CA ALA A 224 -5.59 -24.57 7.03
C ALA A 224 -5.10 -23.15 7.36
N VAL A 225 -5.99 -22.23 7.75
CA VAL A 225 -5.65 -20.88 8.23
C VAL A 225 -4.74 -20.95 9.46
N LEU A 226 -5.10 -21.78 10.45
CA LEU A 226 -4.30 -21.95 11.67
C LEU A 226 -2.90 -22.51 11.39
N LEU A 227 -2.80 -23.50 10.48
CA LEU A 227 -1.52 -24.09 10.09
C LEU A 227 -0.65 -23.08 9.32
N ALA A 228 -1.25 -22.33 8.40
CA ALA A 228 -0.57 -21.26 7.67
C ALA A 228 -0.02 -20.17 8.61
N ARG A 229 -0.82 -19.75 9.60
CA ARG A 229 -0.42 -18.76 10.61
C ARG A 229 0.80 -19.17 11.41
N ASN A 230 0.85 -20.42 11.89
CA ASN A 230 2.02 -20.92 12.63
C ASN A 230 3.28 -21.00 11.75
N SER A 231 3.13 -21.40 10.51
CA SER A 231 4.23 -21.42 9.54
C SER A 231 4.77 -20.01 9.27
N LEU A 232 3.88 -19.04 9.07
CA LEU A 232 4.22 -17.63 8.86
C LEU A 232 4.93 -17.03 10.08
N LYS A 233 4.41 -17.27 11.30
CA LYS A 233 5.04 -16.78 12.53
C LYS A 233 6.46 -17.31 12.71
N LYS A 234 6.68 -18.61 12.45
CA LYS A 234 8.01 -19.22 12.52
C LYS A 234 8.94 -18.68 11.42
N GLY A 235 8.44 -18.53 10.22
CA GLY A 235 9.18 -17.96 9.09
C GLY A 235 9.59 -16.51 9.35
N ALA A 236 8.65 -15.69 9.80
CA ALA A 236 8.87 -14.29 10.14
C ALA A 236 9.96 -14.13 11.24
N MET A 237 9.83 -14.88 12.32
CA MET A 237 10.80 -14.83 13.42
C MET A 237 12.20 -15.27 12.96
N ARG A 238 12.30 -16.27 12.08
CA ARG A 238 13.58 -16.71 11.53
C ARG A 238 14.22 -15.63 10.66
N LEU A 239 13.46 -15.03 9.73
CA LEU A 239 13.95 -13.93 8.89
C LEU A 239 14.41 -12.75 9.75
N TYR A 240 13.61 -12.37 10.74
CA TYR A 240 13.92 -11.28 11.67
C TYR A 240 15.22 -11.57 12.44
N ARG A 241 15.37 -12.77 13.04
CA ARG A 241 16.59 -13.15 13.75
C ARG A 241 17.81 -13.13 12.85
N THR A 242 17.71 -13.63 11.61
CA THR A 242 18.84 -13.59 10.66
C THR A 242 19.25 -12.15 10.34
N LEU A 243 18.30 -11.24 10.13
CA LEU A 243 18.57 -9.82 9.91
C LEU A 243 19.26 -9.16 11.10
N MET A 244 18.81 -9.47 12.31
CA MET A 244 19.36 -8.90 13.55
C MET A 244 20.75 -9.44 13.88
N GLN A 245 20.94 -10.76 13.80
CA GLN A 245 22.21 -11.42 14.10
C GLN A 245 23.34 -11.01 13.15
N ASN A 246 23.01 -10.83 11.87
CA ASN A 246 23.96 -10.38 10.85
C ASN A 246 24.05 -8.86 10.74
N ARG A 247 23.34 -8.10 11.59
CA ARG A 247 23.31 -6.63 11.58
C ARG A 247 22.91 -6.04 10.23
N LEU A 248 22.03 -6.71 9.48
CA LEU A 248 21.56 -6.29 8.15
C LEU A 248 20.24 -5.51 8.20
N ALA A 249 19.50 -5.54 9.32
CA ALA A 249 18.19 -4.93 9.43
C ALA A 249 18.19 -3.43 9.11
N VAL A 250 19.02 -2.66 9.80
CA VAL A 250 19.11 -1.20 9.60
C VAL A 250 19.85 -0.82 8.32
N PRO A 251 21.00 -1.43 7.95
CA PRO A 251 21.65 -1.16 6.67
C PRO A 251 20.72 -1.37 5.45
N LEU A 252 19.95 -2.44 5.39
CA LEU A 252 18.97 -2.66 4.32
C LEU A 252 17.90 -1.57 4.34
N LEU A 253 17.41 -1.17 5.50
CA LEU A 253 16.41 -0.11 5.63
C LEU A 253 16.95 1.23 5.07
N ILE A 254 18.20 1.57 5.42
CA ILE A 254 18.89 2.78 4.92
C ILE A 254 19.05 2.70 3.40
N LEU A 255 19.53 1.57 2.87
CA LEU A 255 19.74 1.40 1.44
C LEU A 255 18.44 1.53 0.65
N VAL A 256 17.34 0.92 1.11
CA VAL A 256 16.04 1.03 0.43
C VAL A 256 15.54 2.48 0.44
N ALA A 257 15.65 3.18 1.59
CA ALA A 257 15.25 4.58 1.70
C ALA A 257 16.10 5.49 0.78
N GLN A 258 17.42 5.28 0.73
CA GLN A 258 18.32 6.04 -0.14
C GLN A 258 18.11 5.75 -1.62
N GLN A 259 17.82 4.50 -2.00
CA GLN A 259 17.53 4.16 -3.40
C GLN A 259 16.24 4.82 -3.91
N ARG A 260 15.26 5.01 -3.04
CA ARG A 260 14.06 5.79 -3.39
C ARG A 260 14.39 7.23 -3.77
N GLU A 261 15.28 7.88 -3.04
CA GLU A 261 15.74 9.24 -3.38
C GLU A 261 16.64 9.24 -4.63
N ALA A 262 17.59 8.31 -4.69
CA ALA A 262 18.57 8.23 -5.77
C ALA A 262 17.95 7.97 -7.14
N CYS A 263 16.88 7.19 -7.23
CA CYS A 263 16.25 6.86 -8.51
C CYS A 263 15.70 8.10 -9.24
N VAL A 264 15.34 9.16 -8.51
CA VAL A 264 14.82 10.41 -9.10
C VAL A 264 15.92 11.22 -9.77
N PHE A 265 17.17 11.06 -9.33
CA PHE A 265 18.34 11.81 -9.78
C PHE A 265 19.25 10.97 -10.69
N SER A 266 18.76 9.85 -11.25
CA SER A 266 19.55 9.08 -12.20
C SER A 266 19.77 9.86 -13.49
N ASP A 267 21.00 9.87 -13.99
CA ASP A 267 21.39 10.56 -15.24
C ASP A 267 20.97 9.77 -16.50
N ASP A 268 20.33 8.62 -16.34
CA ASP A 268 19.87 7.80 -17.46
C ASP A 268 18.64 8.45 -18.11
N ASP A 269 18.59 8.39 -19.42
CA ASP A 269 17.46 8.85 -20.25
C ASP A 269 16.25 7.89 -20.10
N VAL A 270 15.78 7.76 -18.86
CA VAL A 270 14.71 6.84 -18.45
C VAL A 270 13.35 7.49 -18.64
N HIS A 271 12.44 6.80 -19.28
CA HIS A 271 11.07 7.29 -19.45
C HIS A 271 10.38 7.50 -18.09
N ILE A 272 9.68 8.63 -17.92
CA ILE A 272 9.03 9.04 -16.66
C ILE A 272 8.12 7.97 -16.04
N LYS A 273 7.47 7.14 -16.85
CA LYS A 273 6.65 6.02 -16.40
C LYS A 273 7.47 4.95 -15.68
N SER A 274 8.67 4.64 -16.19
CA SER A 274 9.60 3.69 -15.58
C SER A 274 10.15 4.23 -14.27
N LEU A 275 10.55 5.51 -14.25
CA LEU A 275 11.01 6.20 -13.05
C LEU A 275 9.95 6.17 -11.95
N SER A 276 8.72 6.58 -12.29
CA SER A 276 7.57 6.55 -11.37
C SER A 276 7.30 5.14 -10.80
N SER A 277 7.37 4.11 -11.65
CA SER A 277 7.18 2.72 -11.21
C SER A 277 8.30 2.25 -10.28
N THR A 278 9.54 2.63 -10.54
CA THR A 278 10.69 2.32 -9.67
C THR A 278 10.56 2.99 -8.31
N PHE A 279 10.20 4.28 -8.30
CA PHE A 279 9.94 5.04 -7.09
C PHE A 279 8.83 4.40 -6.24
N ASP A 280 7.69 4.08 -6.85
CA ASP A 280 6.57 3.42 -6.19
C ASP A 280 6.95 2.04 -5.61
N THR A 281 7.79 1.30 -6.32
CA THR A 281 8.31 0.01 -5.85
C THR A 281 9.17 0.18 -4.61
N CYS A 282 10.08 1.17 -4.60
CA CYS A 282 10.91 1.47 -3.43
C CYS A 282 10.04 1.84 -2.21
N VAL A 283 9.07 2.73 -2.38
CA VAL A 283 8.15 3.13 -1.29
C VAL A 283 7.35 1.94 -0.77
N SER A 284 6.76 1.16 -1.66
CA SER A 284 5.94 0.00 -1.29
C SER A 284 6.72 -1.04 -0.49
N ILE A 285 7.96 -1.34 -0.91
CA ILE A 285 8.82 -2.31 -0.22
C ILE A 285 9.38 -1.71 1.07
N LEU A 286 9.68 -0.41 1.12
CA LEU A 286 10.09 0.27 2.34
C LEU A 286 9.00 0.16 3.42
N LEU A 287 7.75 0.43 3.06
CA LEU A 287 6.59 0.31 3.95
C LEU A 287 6.39 -1.14 4.42
N GLN A 288 6.47 -2.12 3.50
CA GLN A 288 6.38 -3.55 3.80
C GLN A 288 7.48 -3.99 4.78
N TYR A 289 8.72 -3.59 4.52
CA TYR A 289 9.88 -3.95 5.34
C TYR A 289 9.84 -3.31 6.73
N THR A 290 9.47 -2.03 6.81
CA THR A 290 9.28 -1.32 8.08
C THR A 290 8.19 -1.98 8.91
N HIS A 291 7.04 -2.27 8.31
CA HIS A 291 5.95 -2.98 8.99
C HIS A 291 6.39 -4.36 9.49
N PHE A 292 7.15 -5.10 8.69
CA PHE A 292 7.73 -6.38 9.08
C PHE A 292 8.63 -6.24 10.31
N LEU A 293 9.60 -5.32 10.30
CA LEU A 293 10.53 -5.13 11.42
C LEU A 293 9.79 -4.71 12.70
N MET A 294 8.85 -3.78 12.60
CA MET A 294 8.07 -3.30 13.74
C MET A 294 7.17 -4.41 14.31
N SER A 295 6.58 -5.25 13.48
CA SER A 295 5.68 -6.33 13.91
C SER A 295 6.40 -7.46 14.66
N GLN A 296 7.71 -7.65 14.42
CA GLN A 296 8.48 -8.71 15.05
C GLN A 296 9.20 -8.26 16.35
N GLY A 297 9.58 -6.97 16.46
CA GLY A 297 10.32 -6.49 17.60
C GLY A 297 10.26 -4.96 17.75
N THR A 298 9.13 -4.43 18.23
CA THR A 298 8.89 -2.98 18.35
C THR A 298 9.93 -2.29 19.24
N SER A 299 10.28 -2.87 20.40
CA SER A 299 11.26 -2.28 21.34
C SER A 299 12.68 -2.30 20.79
N GLU A 300 13.08 -3.38 20.13
CA GLU A 300 14.42 -3.50 19.50
C GLU A 300 14.51 -2.55 18.30
N TYR A 301 13.45 -2.47 17.50
CA TYR A 301 13.35 -1.53 16.38
C TYR A 301 13.54 -0.08 16.86
N ALA A 302 12.84 0.32 17.90
CA ALA A 302 12.93 1.68 18.47
C ALA A 302 14.32 2.06 18.95
N GLN A 303 15.11 1.06 19.44
CA GLN A 303 16.49 1.29 19.90
C GLN A 303 17.52 1.36 18.77
N LEU A 304 17.28 0.65 17.66
CA LEU A 304 18.24 0.51 16.58
C LEU A 304 18.07 1.54 15.47
N VAL A 305 16.84 1.96 15.24
CA VAL A 305 16.54 2.88 14.11
C VAL A 305 16.93 4.31 14.47
N PRO A 306 17.61 5.03 13.55
CA PRO A 306 17.97 6.42 13.75
C PRO A 306 16.76 7.31 14.02
N SER A 307 16.97 8.42 14.75
CA SER A 307 15.95 9.43 14.96
C SER A 307 15.51 10.14 13.66
N PRO A 308 14.32 10.75 13.57
CA PRO A 308 13.89 11.49 12.40
C PRO A 308 14.90 12.56 11.95
N SER A 309 15.50 13.29 12.88
CA SER A 309 16.55 14.28 12.58
C SER A 309 17.80 13.65 11.98
N ALA A 310 18.17 12.45 12.44
CA ALA A 310 19.31 11.72 11.88
C ALA A 310 18.98 11.18 10.47
N TRP A 311 17.75 10.72 10.21
CA TRP A 311 17.30 10.31 8.89
C TRP A 311 17.40 11.45 7.87
N ILE A 312 16.93 12.64 8.23
CA ILE A 312 16.98 13.82 7.36
C ILE A 312 18.43 14.29 7.16
N ARG A 313 19.19 14.51 8.25
CA ARG A 313 20.50 15.15 8.18
C ARG A 313 21.64 14.26 7.69
N ARG A 314 21.62 12.96 8.03
CA ARG A 314 22.71 12.01 7.70
C ARG A 314 22.42 11.18 6.46
N PHE A 315 21.18 10.79 6.26
CA PHE A 315 20.79 9.88 5.18
C PHE A 315 20.06 10.55 4.03
N GLY A 316 19.70 11.85 4.18
CA GLY A 316 19.12 12.66 3.11
C GLY A 316 17.70 12.27 2.70
N VAL A 317 16.95 11.59 3.59
CA VAL A 317 15.57 11.20 3.30
C VAL A 317 14.60 12.32 3.63
N ASP A 318 13.46 12.34 2.95
CA ASP A 318 12.40 13.33 3.15
C ASP A 318 11.66 13.16 4.50
N VAL A 319 10.92 14.20 4.89
CA VAL A 319 10.22 14.26 6.18
C VAL A 319 9.23 13.09 6.37
N PRO A 320 8.34 12.75 5.40
CA PRO A 320 7.42 11.63 5.56
C PRO A 320 8.11 10.31 5.86
N ILE A 321 9.18 9.98 5.15
CA ILE A 321 9.95 8.76 5.39
C ILE A 321 10.65 8.83 6.74
N ALA A 322 11.33 9.93 7.05
CA ALA A 322 12.07 10.08 8.30
C ALA A 322 11.18 9.84 9.53
N TYR A 323 9.97 10.40 9.52
CA TYR A 323 9.01 10.19 10.60
C TYR A 323 8.31 8.83 10.55
N HIS A 324 8.09 8.27 9.36
CA HIS A 324 7.58 6.91 9.26
C HIS A 324 8.54 5.88 9.86
N LEU A 325 9.84 6.01 9.56
CA LEU A 325 10.88 5.12 10.07
C LEU A 325 11.20 5.38 11.54
N GLY A 326 11.35 6.64 11.93
CA GLY A 326 11.75 7.06 13.27
C GLY A 326 10.60 7.42 14.22
N ARG A 327 9.36 7.06 13.93
CA ARG A 327 8.14 7.46 14.67
C ARG A 327 8.20 7.22 16.18
N LEU A 328 8.87 6.17 16.60
CA LEU A 328 8.99 5.79 18.01
C LEU A 328 10.02 6.63 18.78
N SER A 329 10.80 7.48 18.08
CA SER A 329 11.73 8.41 18.72
C SER A 329 10.99 9.67 19.20
N PRO A 330 11.29 10.21 20.38
CA PRO A 330 10.73 11.45 20.88
C PRO A 330 11.32 12.72 20.23
N ASP A 331 12.19 12.54 19.24
CA ASP A 331 12.92 13.63 18.59
C ASP A 331 11.98 14.53 17.78
N THR A 332 12.06 15.84 18.00
CA THR A 332 11.28 16.87 17.28
C THR A 332 12.23 17.83 16.59
N PRO A 333 11.92 18.29 15.36
CA PRO A 333 12.77 19.23 14.67
C PRO A 333 12.77 20.60 15.35
N GLU A 334 13.90 21.26 15.33
CA GLU A 334 14.08 22.57 15.96
C GLU A 334 13.41 23.71 15.17
N ASN A 335 13.28 23.57 13.86
CA ASN A 335 12.74 24.60 12.97
C ASN A 335 11.49 24.11 12.24
N CYS A 336 10.31 24.42 12.78
CA CYS A 336 9.00 24.04 12.23
C CYS A 336 8.19 25.27 11.76
N GLY A 337 8.83 26.41 11.57
CA GLY A 337 8.17 27.65 11.17
C GLY A 337 7.06 28.07 12.14
N VAL A 338 5.94 28.53 11.60
CA VAL A 338 4.78 28.98 12.41
C VAL A 338 4.00 27.84 13.06
N LEU A 339 4.21 26.59 12.64
CA LEU A 339 3.54 25.42 13.22
C LEU A 339 4.03 25.09 14.63
N GLY A 340 5.28 25.45 14.92
CA GLY A 340 5.92 25.11 16.17
C GLY A 340 6.27 23.63 16.35
N PRO A 341 7.26 23.32 17.19
CA PRO A 341 7.75 21.95 17.35
C PRO A 341 6.73 21.01 18.01
N LEU A 342 5.90 21.53 18.91
CA LEU A 342 4.89 20.72 19.61
C LEU A 342 3.81 20.20 18.66
N PHE A 343 3.22 21.08 17.83
CA PHE A 343 2.23 20.65 16.84
C PHE A 343 2.83 19.72 15.80
N PHE A 344 3.97 20.10 15.23
CA PHE A 344 4.67 19.35 14.20
C PHE A 344 5.03 17.94 14.70
N GLY A 345 5.60 17.85 15.90
CA GLY A 345 5.91 16.56 16.53
C GLY A 345 4.66 15.70 16.77
N THR A 346 3.60 16.30 17.31
CA THR A 346 2.32 15.59 17.54
C THR A 346 1.73 15.07 16.22
N PHE A 347 1.72 15.88 15.16
CA PHE A 347 1.21 15.45 13.85
C PHE A 347 1.99 14.27 13.28
N TRP A 348 3.32 14.29 13.33
CA TRP A 348 4.15 13.28 12.68
C TRP A 348 4.35 12.01 13.52
N GLN A 349 4.28 12.10 14.85
CA GLN A 349 4.41 10.94 15.74
C GLN A 349 3.16 10.06 15.79
N LEU A 350 1.97 10.66 15.69
CA LEU A 350 0.71 9.91 15.72
C LEU A 350 0.47 9.13 14.43
N SER A 351 -0.31 8.06 14.53
CA SER A 351 -0.67 7.15 13.45
C SER A 351 -2.19 6.94 13.39
N LEU A 352 -2.68 6.30 12.32
CA LEU A 352 -4.11 6.06 12.14
C LEU A 352 -4.75 5.29 13.30
N PRO A 353 -4.14 4.21 13.85
CA PRO A 353 -4.65 3.53 15.03
C PRO A 353 -4.82 4.40 16.28
N ASP A 354 -4.07 5.50 16.40
CA ASP A 354 -4.19 6.42 17.54
C ASP A 354 -5.45 7.30 17.48
N LEU A 355 -5.98 7.52 16.25
CA LEU A 355 -7.15 8.36 15.99
C LEU A 355 -8.45 7.60 15.73
N VAL A 356 -8.35 6.36 15.28
CA VAL A 356 -9.49 5.56 14.83
C VAL A 356 -9.43 4.18 15.45
N VAL A 357 -10.52 3.75 16.10
CA VAL A 357 -10.72 2.38 16.59
C VAL A 357 -11.75 1.71 15.68
N PRO A 358 -11.40 0.70 14.88
CA PRO A 358 -12.32 0.06 13.93
C PRO A 358 -13.21 -0.98 14.63
N MET A 359 -14.14 -0.54 15.48
CA MET A 359 -15.00 -1.39 16.29
C MET A 359 -15.74 -2.45 15.49
N GLU A 360 -16.33 -2.06 14.34
CA GLU A 360 -17.07 -2.96 13.46
C GLU A 360 -16.17 -4.07 12.91
N ARG A 361 -14.92 -3.74 12.57
CA ARG A 361 -13.98 -4.72 12.06
C ARG A 361 -13.53 -5.72 13.13
N TYR A 362 -13.28 -5.26 14.35
CA TYR A 362 -13.01 -6.14 15.48
C TYR A 362 -14.18 -7.09 15.74
N GLN A 363 -15.41 -6.57 15.74
CA GLN A 363 -16.60 -7.39 15.93
C GLN A 363 -16.76 -8.44 14.82
N HIS A 364 -16.59 -8.05 13.56
CA HIS A 364 -16.63 -8.94 12.42
C HIS A 364 -15.61 -10.10 12.55
N GLU A 365 -14.37 -9.81 12.96
CA GLU A 365 -13.35 -10.84 13.15
C GLU A 365 -13.65 -11.75 14.34
N LEU A 366 -14.16 -11.21 15.44
CA LEU A 366 -14.60 -12.01 16.58
C LEU A 366 -15.74 -12.97 16.19
N ASP A 367 -16.70 -12.50 15.41
CA ASP A 367 -17.81 -13.34 14.96
C ASP A 367 -17.34 -14.42 13.96
N ARG A 368 -16.37 -14.10 13.09
CA ARG A 368 -15.72 -15.09 12.22
C ARG A 368 -14.99 -16.17 13.02
N LEU A 369 -14.26 -15.79 14.07
CA LEU A 369 -13.57 -16.76 14.94
C LEU A 369 -14.57 -17.64 15.72
N LYS A 370 -15.71 -17.10 16.15
CA LYS A 370 -16.80 -17.88 16.76
C LYS A 370 -17.39 -18.90 15.77
N GLN A 371 -17.65 -18.48 14.53
CA GLN A 371 -18.13 -19.40 13.49
C GLN A 371 -17.10 -20.49 13.19
N ALA A 372 -15.79 -20.16 13.14
CA ALA A 372 -14.74 -21.14 12.98
C ALA A 372 -14.69 -22.15 14.15
N LEU A 373 -14.93 -21.69 15.38
CA LEU A 373 -15.00 -22.55 16.56
C LEU A 373 -16.18 -23.54 16.45
N GLN A 374 -17.37 -23.07 16.08
CA GLN A 374 -18.53 -23.92 15.85
C GLN A 374 -18.28 -24.96 14.74
N HIS A 375 -17.63 -24.54 13.66
CA HIS A 375 -17.29 -25.45 12.55
C HIS A 375 -16.32 -26.54 13.01
N VAL A 376 -15.30 -26.24 13.82
CA VAL A 376 -14.37 -27.24 14.36
C VAL A 376 -15.10 -28.25 15.25
N GLU A 377 -16.09 -27.84 16.03
CA GLU A 377 -16.90 -28.71 16.87
C GLU A 377 -17.80 -29.65 16.06
N THR A 378 -18.36 -29.17 14.94
CA THR A 378 -19.28 -29.93 14.10
C THR A 378 -18.59 -30.85 13.07
N THR A 379 -17.30 -30.64 12.77
CA THR A 379 -16.57 -31.40 11.77
C THR A 379 -16.25 -32.80 12.26
N THR A 380 -16.62 -33.84 11.49
CA THR A 380 -16.40 -35.26 11.81
C THR A 380 -15.02 -35.78 11.40
N ASP A 381 -14.37 -35.12 10.42
CA ASP A 381 -13.13 -35.62 9.80
C ASP A 381 -11.84 -35.28 10.61
N MET A 382 -11.97 -34.60 11.73
CA MET A 382 -10.82 -34.22 12.59
C MET A 382 -10.72 -35.16 13.79
N THR A 383 -9.49 -35.56 14.15
CA THR A 383 -9.21 -36.28 15.40
C THR A 383 -9.48 -35.40 16.61
N GLU A 384 -9.91 -35.98 17.75
CA GLU A 384 -10.23 -35.23 18.98
C GLU A 384 -9.03 -34.40 19.50
N SER A 385 -7.82 -34.90 19.34
CA SER A 385 -6.61 -34.14 19.70
C SER A 385 -6.43 -32.88 18.86
N LEU A 386 -6.71 -32.94 17.56
CA LEU A 386 -6.66 -31.80 16.65
C LEU A 386 -7.78 -30.80 16.93
N LYS A 387 -9.01 -31.29 17.22
CA LYS A 387 -10.14 -30.44 17.62
C LYS A 387 -9.83 -29.66 18.89
N THR A 388 -9.33 -30.35 19.93
CA THR A 388 -8.96 -29.71 21.20
C THR A 388 -7.88 -28.66 21.00
N SER A 389 -6.85 -28.97 20.23
CA SER A 389 -5.79 -27.98 19.92
C SER A 389 -6.31 -26.79 19.13
N ALA A 390 -7.19 -26.99 18.15
CA ALA A 390 -7.80 -25.92 17.37
C ALA A 390 -8.72 -25.05 18.23
N ARG A 391 -9.54 -25.66 19.10
CA ARG A 391 -10.41 -24.94 20.04
C ARG A 391 -9.64 -24.03 20.97
N VAL A 392 -8.61 -24.55 21.63
CA VAL A 392 -7.77 -23.74 22.54
C VAL A 392 -7.18 -22.56 21.82
N ARG A 393 -6.62 -22.74 20.63
CA ARG A 393 -6.02 -21.66 19.85
C ARG A 393 -7.02 -20.60 19.38
N LEU A 394 -8.21 -21.01 18.95
CA LEU A 394 -9.27 -20.08 18.56
C LEU A 394 -9.73 -19.25 19.76
N GLN A 395 -9.91 -19.88 20.92
CA GLN A 395 -10.27 -19.20 22.15
C GLN A 395 -9.18 -18.22 22.61
N GLU A 396 -7.90 -18.63 22.55
CA GLU A 396 -6.76 -17.74 22.81
C GLU A 396 -6.74 -16.55 21.85
N SER A 397 -6.95 -16.76 20.53
CA SER A 397 -7.01 -15.68 19.55
C SER A 397 -8.15 -14.70 19.82
N MET A 398 -9.34 -15.21 20.19
CA MET A 398 -10.49 -14.35 20.56
C MET A 398 -10.18 -13.51 21.79
N THR A 399 -9.60 -14.12 22.84
CA THR A 399 -9.23 -13.42 24.08
C THR A 399 -8.17 -12.35 23.81
N GLN A 400 -7.14 -12.66 23.03
CA GLN A 400 -6.10 -11.72 22.64
C GLN A 400 -6.65 -10.55 21.81
N LEU A 401 -7.56 -10.83 20.85
CA LEU A 401 -8.18 -9.80 20.01
C LEU A 401 -9.10 -8.86 20.84
N GLN A 402 -9.82 -9.40 21.84
CA GLN A 402 -10.61 -8.58 22.76
C GLN A 402 -9.72 -7.73 23.67
N ALA A 403 -8.60 -8.27 24.13
CA ALA A 403 -7.61 -7.51 24.91
C ALA A 403 -7.00 -6.38 24.09
N GLU A 404 -6.61 -6.65 22.84
CA GLU A 404 -6.09 -5.63 21.90
C GLU A 404 -7.11 -4.51 21.66
N LEU A 405 -8.39 -4.85 21.42
CA LEU A 405 -9.45 -3.84 21.26
C LEU A 405 -9.58 -2.93 22.48
N LYS A 406 -9.53 -3.52 23.67
CA LYS A 406 -9.59 -2.75 24.93
C LYS A 406 -8.38 -1.84 25.08
N GLU A 407 -7.20 -2.35 24.82
CA GLU A 407 -5.95 -1.59 24.88
C GLU A 407 -5.96 -0.43 23.87
N GLN A 408 -6.34 -0.69 22.61
CA GLN A 408 -6.43 0.35 21.58
C GLN A 408 -7.48 1.41 21.95
N THR A 409 -8.61 1.01 22.53
CA THR A 409 -9.64 1.96 22.99
C THR A 409 -9.10 2.87 24.09
N LEU A 410 -8.36 2.33 25.05
CA LEU A 410 -7.73 3.11 26.12
C LEU A 410 -6.64 4.05 25.56
N ALA A 411 -5.80 3.56 24.63
CA ALA A 411 -4.78 4.37 23.97
C ALA A 411 -5.41 5.52 23.16
N HIS A 412 -6.47 5.26 22.39
CA HIS A 412 -7.23 6.29 21.69
C HIS A 412 -7.80 7.36 22.64
N GLN A 413 -8.37 6.96 23.78
CA GLN A 413 -8.87 7.90 24.78
C GLN A 413 -7.73 8.73 25.39
N ALA A 414 -6.58 8.12 25.66
CA ALA A 414 -5.39 8.82 26.17
C ALA A 414 -4.86 9.82 25.14
N THR A 415 -4.77 9.44 23.86
CA THR A 415 -4.39 10.33 22.76
C THR A 415 -5.36 11.52 22.67
N ARG A 416 -6.67 11.28 22.70
CA ARG A 416 -7.67 12.36 22.66
C ARG A 416 -7.52 13.33 23.84
N ARG A 417 -7.27 12.84 25.06
CA ARG A 417 -7.01 13.68 26.25
C ARG A 417 -5.71 14.48 26.07
N ARG A 418 -4.65 13.87 25.54
CA ARG A 418 -3.40 14.55 25.22
C ARG A 418 -3.64 15.71 24.26
N LEU A 419 -4.30 15.46 23.13
CA LEU A 419 -4.63 16.48 22.14
C LEU A 419 -5.48 17.62 22.73
N GLN A 420 -6.45 17.29 23.60
CA GLN A 420 -7.28 18.27 24.29
C GLN A 420 -6.46 19.19 25.23
N THR A 421 -5.40 18.66 25.83
CA THR A 421 -4.50 19.45 26.70
C THR A 421 -3.52 20.30 25.89
N GLU A 422 -2.98 19.75 24.78
CA GLU A 422 -1.97 20.42 23.96
C GLU A 422 -2.53 21.48 23.02
N LYS A 423 -3.80 21.37 22.57
CA LYS A 423 -4.40 22.21 21.53
C LYS A 423 -4.26 23.72 21.76
N GLY A 424 -4.29 24.17 23.02
CA GLY A 424 -4.17 25.57 23.40
C GLY A 424 -2.75 26.15 23.23
N GLN A 425 -1.74 25.30 23.03
CA GLN A 425 -0.34 25.69 22.88
C GLN A 425 0.16 25.62 21.43
N TRP A 426 -0.67 25.14 20.49
CA TRP A 426 -0.23 24.91 19.12
C TRP A 426 -0.13 26.17 18.29
N PHE A 427 -1.16 27.02 18.33
CA PHE A 427 -1.23 28.21 17.49
C PHE A 427 -1.46 29.46 18.35
N HIS A 428 -0.70 30.53 18.07
CA HIS A 428 -0.83 31.79 18.74
C HIS A 428 -1.68 32.79 17.93
N ALA A 429 -2.30 33.73 18.61
CA ALA A 429 -3.17 34.75 17.99
C ALA A 429 -2.46 35.64 16.97
N ASP A 430 -1.14 35.87 17.16
CA ASP A 430 -0.33 36.76 16.33
C ASP A 430 0.15 36.13 15.01
N ILE A 431 -0.13 34.83 14.80
CA ILE A 431 0.31 34.11 13.60
C ILE A 431 -0.52 34.60 12.39
N ASP A 432 0.16 34.89 11.29
CA ASP A 432 -0.50 35.15 10.02
C ASP A 432 -1.22 33.86 9.56
N ARG A 433 -2.52 33.98 9.43
CA ARG A 433 -3.42 32.85 9.11
C ARG A 433 -3.16 32.25 7.73
N ALA A 434 -2.83 33.06 6.73
CA ALA A 434 -2.49 32.59 5.40
C ALA A 434 -1.20 31.76 5.43
N GLN A 435 -0.19 32.22 6.15
CA GLN A 435 1.05 31.50 6.35
C GLN A 435 0.84 30.19 7.13
N LEU A 436 -0.03 30.21 8.15
CA LEU A 436 -0.39 29.01 8.91
C LEU A 436 -1.04 27.94 8.01
N ILE A 437 -2.04 28.34 7.20
CA ILE A 437 -2.69 27.44 6.24
C ILE A 437 -1.65 26.87 5.28
N GLN A 438 -0.84 27.71 4.67
CA GLN A 438 0.16 27.29 3.70
C GLN A 438 1.16 26.31 4.30
N GLN A 439 1.68 26.57 5.50
CA GLN A 439 2.62 25.66 6.15
C GLN A 439 1.97 24.37 6.63
N LEU A 440 0.76 24.43 7.19
CA LEU A 440 0.02 23.24 7.60
C LEU A 440 -0.25 22.30 6.42
N VAL A 441 -0.65 22.86 5.30
CA VAL A 441 -0.88 22.08 4.09
C VAL A 441 0.43 21.56 3.51
N ALA A 442 1.42 22.42 3.29
CA ALA A 442 2.66 22.07 2.60
C ALA A 442 3.60 21.16 3.41
N GLN A 443 3.67 21.33 4.74
CA GLN A 443 4.62 20.59 5.58
C GLN A 443 4.01 19.38 6.32
N CYS A 444 2.68 19.35 6.43
CA CYS A 444 1.99 18.29 7.18
C CYS A 444 1.00 17.51 6.31
N LEU A 445 -0.12 18.13 5.94
CA LEU A 445 -1.24 17.41 5.34
C LEU A 445 -0.89 16.82 3.97
N TYR A 446 -0.35 17.62 3.07
CA TYR A 446 -0.08 17.23 1.69
C TYR A 446 1.00 16.15 1.57
N PRO A 447 2.20 16.27 2.17
CA PRO A 447 3.22 15.24 2.10
C PRO A 447 2.75 13.91 2.68
N ARG A 448 1.97 13.96 3.76
CA ARG A 448 1.45 12.77 4.41
C ARG A 448 0.28 12.13 3.64
N ALA A 449 -0.54 12.95 2.96
CA ALA A 449 -1.62 12.47 2.11
C ALA A 449 -1.14 11.70 0.88
N LEU A 450 0.08 11.96 0.40
CA LEU A 450 0.70 11.27 -0.73
C LEU A 450 1.48 10.01 -0.32
N PHE A 451 2.00 9.98 0.90
CA PHE A 451 3.01 9.01 1.31
C PHE A 451 2.50 7.56 1.35
N SER A 452 1.38 7.31 2.04
CA SER A 452 0.79 5.97 2.14
C SER A 452 -0.73 6.03 2.28
N PRO A 453 -1.46 4.95 1.96
CA PRO A 453 -2.91 4.91 2.13
C PRO A 453 -3.36 5.14 3.58
N THR A 454 -2.62 4.63 4.56
CA THR A 454 -2.92 4.81 5.99
C THR A 454 -2.64 6.23 6.46
N ASP A 455 -1.54 6.84 5.99
CA ASP A 455 -1.18 8.20 6.31
C ASP A 455 -2.13 9.23 5.63
N ALA A 456 -2.62 8.90 4.44
CA ALA A 456 -3.64 9.69 3.74
C ALA A 456 -4.95 9.79 4.55
N VAL A 457 -5.44 8.65 5.04
CA VAL A 457 -6.64 8.64 5.91
C VAL A 457 -6.35 9.31 7.25
N PHE A 458 -5.15 9.09 7.82
CA PHE A 458 -4.72 9.77 9.04
C PHE A 458 -4.77 11.30 8.88
N ALA A 459 -4.19 11.85 7.82
CA ALA A 459 -4.13 13.30 7.59
C ALA A 459 -5.53 13.93 7.56
N ALA A 460 -6.48 13.31 6.86
CA ALA A 460 -7.87 13.76 6.81
C ALA A 460 -8.56 13.65 8.19
N ARG A 461 -8.41 12.52 8.88
CA ARG A 461 -8.99 12.29 10.20
C ARG A 461 -8.37 13.19 11.28
N PHE A 462 -7.07 13.46 11.20
CA PHE A 462 -6.40 14.37 12.11
C PHE A 462 -6.94 15.79 11.97
N LEU A 463 -7.07 16.31 10.74
CA LEU A 463 -7.66 17.63 10.48
C LEU A 463 -9.07 17.73 11.08
N ARG A 464 -9.92 16.74 10.85
CA ARG A 464 -11.26 16.70 11.46
C ARG A 464 -11.20 16.65 12.98
N THR A 465 -10.28 15.85 13.55
CA THR A 465 -10.14 15.68 14.99
C THR A 465 -9.74 16.99 15.66
N ILE A 466 -8.72 17.70 15.15
CA ILE A 466 -8.29 18.98 15.73
C ILE A 466 -9.34 20.08 15.55
N HIS A 467 -10.14 20.02 14.48
CA HIS A 467 -11.29 20.90 14.29
C HIS A 467 -12.36 20.63 15.36
N THR A 468 -12.83 19.37 15.51
CA THR A 468 -13.90 19.01 16.46
C THR A 468 -13.48 19.14 17.93
N LEU A 469 -12.18 19.12 18.21
CA LEU A 469 -11.65 19.45 19.53
C LEU A 469 -11.71 20.95 19.87
N GLY A 470 -12.03 21.80 18.89
CA GLY A 470 -12.06 23.25 19.08
C GLY A 470 -10.66 23.84 19.29
N THR A 471 -9.75 23.54 18.38
CA THR A 471 -8.37 24.07 18.44
C THR A 471 -8.35 25.58 18.22
N PRO A 472 -7.85 26.40 19.16
CA PRO A 472 -7.82 27.85 19.01
C PRO A 472 -7.02 28.26 17.76
N HIS A 473 -7.46 29.30 17.08
CA HIS A 473 -6.80 29.92 15.92
C HIS A 473 -6.59 29.00 14.70
N LEU A 474 -7.23 27.81 14.65
CA LEU A 474 -7.17 26.90 13.52
C LEU A 474 -8.13 27.38 12.40
N PRO A 475 -7.63 27.77 11.21
CA PRO A 475 -8.44 28.25 10.10
C PRO A 475 -8.98 27.10 9.24
N THR A 476 -9.83 26.22 9.78
CA THR A 476 -10.23 24.96 9.13
C THR A 476 -10.91 25.19 7.78
N LEU A 477 -11.77 26.19 7.64
CA LEU A 477 -12.44 26.51 6.38
C LEU A 477 -11.41 26.86 5.28
N GLY A 478 -10.43 27.72 5.64
CA GLY A 478 -9.35 28.09 4.72
C GLY A 478 -8.44 26.92 4.35
N VAL A 479 -8.21 25.98 5.27
CA VAL A 479 -7.47 24.75 4.99
C VAL A 479 -8.22 23.90 3.95
N TYR A 480 -9.53 23.65 4.13
CA TYR A 480 -10.32 22.91 3.14
C TYR A 480 -10.37 23.65 1.79
N ASP A 481 -10.52 24.98 1.80
CA ASP A 481 -10.52 25.77 0.57
C ASP A 481 -9.20 25.60 -0.19
N THR A 482 -8.07 25.74 0.48
CA THR A 482 -6.74 25.57 -0.12
C THR A 482 -6.55 24.14 -0.66
N LEU A 483 -6.91 23.11 0.11
CA LEU A 483 -6.79 21.72 -0.31
C LEU A 483 -7.60 21.39 -1.55
N LEU A 484 -8.84 21.90 -1.64
CA LEU A 484 -9.77 21.53 -2.70
C LEU A 484 -9.66 22.43 -3.95
N THR A 485 -9.10 23.64 -3.82
CA THR A 485 -8.98 24.57 -4.95
C THR A 485 -7.58 24.67 -5.53
N GLN A 486 -6.52 24.58 -4.70
CA GLN A 486 -5.16 24.87 -5.16
C GLN A 486 -4.29 23.61 -5.36
N HIS A 487 -4.49 22.56 -4.57
CA HIS A 487 -3.58 21.43 -4.56
C HIS A 487 -3.98 20.27 -5.47
N VAL A 488 -5.24 20.17 -5.92
CA VAL A 488 -5.73 19.03 -6.70
C VAL A 488 -5.09 18.97 -8.08
N ALA A 489 -5.13 20.07 -8.85
CA ALA A 489 -4.57 20.09 -10.20
C ALA A 489 -3.06 19.81 -10.25
N PRO A 490 -2.21 20.46 -9.41
CA PRO A 490 -0.78 20.12 -9.36
C PRO A 490 -0.52 18.67 -8.96
N THR A 491 -1.30 18.13 -8.02
CA THR A 491 -1.14 16.74 -7.57
C THR A 491 -1.43 15.75 -8.69
N LEU A 492 -2.53 15.92 -9.41
CA LEU A 492 -2.88 15.05 -10.54
C LEU A 492 -1.81 15.08 -11.63
N PHE A 493 -1.12 16.20 -11.76
CA PHE A 493 -0.04 16.36 -12.74
C PHE A 493 1.27 15.67 -12.32
N LEU A 494 1.66 15.78 -11.04
CA LEU A 494 2.99 15.39 -10.56
C LEU A 494 3.04 14.02 -9.88
N ALA A 495 1.91 13.52 -9.36
CA ALA A 495 1.87 12.32 -8.55
C ALA A 495 2.21 11.05 -9.33
N THR A 496 2.90 10.14 -8.65
CA THR A 496 3.04 8.76 -9.10
C THR A 496 1.70 8.02 -9.01
N GLU A 497 1.67 6.75 -9.41
CA GLU A 497 0.43 5.96 -9.32
C GLU A 497 0.01 5.70 -7.86
N ASN A 498 0.96 5.32 -7.00
CA ASN A 498 0.68 5.05 -5.59
C ASN A 498 0.34 6.34 -4.82
N GLU A 499 1.02 7.44 -5.13
CA GLU A 499 0.67 8.76 -4.57
C GLU A 499 -0.73 9.20 -4.98
N ALA A 500 -1.12 9.02 -6.25
CA ALA A 500 -2.47 9.33 -6.72
C ALA A 500 -3.53 8.47 -6.01
N ARG A 501 -3.27 7.18 -5.78
CA ARG A 501 -4.15 6.30 -5.01
C ARG A 501 -4.27 6.71 -3.53
N SER A 502 -3.17 7.09 -2.90
CA SER A 502 -3.15 7.59 -1.54
C SER A 502 -3.92 8.90 -1.43
N TYR A 503 -3.65 9.83 -2.34
CA TYR A 503 -4.36 11.11 -2.42
C TYR A 503 -5.86 10.95 -2.68
N ALA A 504 -6.25 9.99 -3.51
CA ALA A 504 -7.66 9.65 -3.71
C ALA A 504 -8.37 9.26 -2.41
N ARG A 505 -7.69 8.52 -1.53
CA ARG A 505 -8.22 8.16 -0.20
C ARG A 505 -8.31 9.37 0.73
N PHE A 506 -7.32 10.23 0.70
CA PHE A 506 -7.36 11.49 1.42
C PHE A 506 -8.57 12.33 1.02
N LEU A 507 -8.71 12.64 -0.28
CA LEU A 507 -9.84 13.40 -0.81
C LEU A 507 -11.19 12.71 -0.54
N TYR A 508 -11.25 11.39 -0.71
CA TYR A 508 -12.46 10.62 -0.39
C TYR A 508 -12.88 10.82 1.06
N THR A 509 -11.94 10.76 2.01
CA THR A 509 -12.23 10.94 3.44
C THR A 509 -12.67 12.36 3.74
N VAL A 510 -12.01 13.36 3.14
CA VAL A 510 -12.39 14.78 3.27
C VAL A 510 -13.79 15.02 2.71
N LEU A 511 -14.06 14.58 1.48
CA LEU A 511 -15.36 14.78 0.83
C LEU A 511 -16.47 14.01 1.54
N HIS A 512 -16.19 12.81 2.05
CA HIS A 512 -17.13 12.05 2.89
C HIS A 512 -17.57 12.86 4.11
N ASP A 513 -16.63 13.46 4.82
CA ASP A 513 -16.91 14.23 6.04
C ASP A 513 -17.67 15.53 5.71
N LEU A 514 -17.28 16.25 4.65
CA LEU A 514 -18.00 17.44 4.17
C LEU A 514 -19.39 17.10 3.64
N HIS A 515 -19.54 15.97 2.97
CA HIS A 515 -20.86 15.50 2.49
C HIS A 515 -21.79 15.12 3.65
N ALA A 516 -21.28 14.52 4.72
CA ALA A 516 -22.07 14.25 5.91
C ALA A 516 -22.67 15.53 6.52
N TRP A 517 -21.88 16.61 6.56
CA TRP A 517 -22.36 17.93 6.97
C TRP A 517 -23.36 18.55 5.97
N LEU A 518 -23.17 18.33 4.66
CA LEU A 518 -24.04 18.84 3.62
C LEU A 518 -25.44 18.21 3.67
N VAL A 519 -25.55 16.95 4.03
CA VAL A 519 -26.81 16.19 4.09
C VAL A 519 -27.58 16.49 5.38
N SER A 520 -26.89 16.69 6.49
CA SER A 520 -27.49 16.89 7.81
C SER A 520 -27.17 18.29 8.38
N PRO A 521 -28.12 19.24 8.34
CA PRO A 521 -27.94 20.55 8.99
C PRO A 521 -27.61 20.44 10.47
N ASP A 522 -28.25 19.50 11.19
CA ASP A 522 -28.01 19.29 12.62
C ASP A 522 -26.57 18.82 12.90
N ALA A 523 -26.02 17.96 12.02
CA ALA A 523 -24.62 17.54 12.11
C ALA A 523 -23.67 18.72 11.80
N TYR A 524 -24.02 19.56 10.81
CA TYR A 524 -23.26 20.77 10.51
C TYR A 524 -23.24 21.73 11.71
N ASP A 525 -24.40 22.04 12.27
CA ASP A 525 -24.52 22.97 13.40
C ASP A 525 -23.75 22.46 14.65
N LYS A 526 -23.73 21.16 14.86
CA LYS A 526 -23.07 20.57 16.03
C LYS A 526 -21.56 20.40 15.84
N GLU A 527 -21.13 19.94 14.68
CA GLU A 527 -19.75 19.51 14.44
C GLU A 527 -18.89 20.54 13.72
N ALA A 528 -19.47 21.38 12.84
CA ALA A 528 -18.74 22.35 12.06
C ALA A 528 -18.72 23.74 12.72
N ILE A 529 -19.82 24.16 13.35
CA ILE A 529 -19.99 25.49 13.96
C ILE A 529 -20.44 25.45 15.44
N GLY A 530 -20.32 24.30 16.09
CA GLY A 530 -20.67 24.16 17.52
C GLY A 530 -19.95 25.17 18.41
N SER A 531 -20.46 25.40 19.63
CA SER A 531 -19.98 26.43 20.55
C SER A 531 -18.49 26.35 20.89
N ASP A 532 -17.93 25.14 20.81
CA ASP A 532 -16.52 24.88 21.15
C ASP A 532 -15.63 24.72 19.91
N VAL A 533 -16.17 24.93 18.71
CA VAL A 533 -15.46 24.74 17.44
C VAL A 533 -15.13 26.09 16.80
N THR A 534 -13.88 26.28 16.41
CA THR A 534 -13.39 27.49 15.78
C THR A 534 -12.97 27.25 14.32
N GLY A 535 -12.96 28.29 13.50
CA GLY A 535 -12.42 28.22 12.15
C GLY A 535 -13.42 28.02 11.00
N PHE A 536 -14.71 27.78 11.29
CA PHE A 536 -15.80 27.86 10.30
C PHE A 536 -16.56 29.19 10.46
N SER A 537 -15.96 30.27 9.96
CA SER A 537 -16.55 31.61 10.00
C SER A 537 -16.56 32.28 8.63
N LEU A 538 -17.41 33.30 8.46
CA LEU A 538 -17.54 34.08 7.19
C LEU A 538 -16.23 34.79 6.80
N ALA A 539 -15.39 35.10 7.76
CA ALA A 539 -14.12 35.77 7.53
C ALA A 539 -13.09 34.91 6.77
N TRP A 540 -13.30 33.62 6.75
CA TRP A 540 -12.47 32.65 6.02
C TRP A 540 -12.98 32.33 4.61
N HIS A 541 -14.15 32.81 4.27
CA HIS A 541 -14.76 32.62 2.97
C HIS A 541 -14.15 33.60 1.96
N GLY A 542 -13.18 33.19 1.26
CA GLY A 542 -12.46 33.97 0.26
C GLY A 542 -11.15 34.55 0.80
N MET A 543 -10.06 33.86 0.56
CA MET A 543 -8.67 34.10 0.96
C MET A 543 -8.01 35.37 0.36
N ARG A 544 -8.73 36.47 0.22
CA ARG A 544 -8.16 37.70 -0.28
C ARG A 544 -7.92 38.69 0.87
N GLY A 545 -6.81 38.49 1.62
CA GLY A 545 -6.13 39.53 2.35
C GLY A 545 -6.89 40.24 3.47
N MET A 546 -7.82 39.62 4.16
CA MET A 546 -8.55 40.27 5.23
C MET A 546 -7.99 39.98 6.62
N HIS A 547 -7.52 41.03 7.29
CA HIS A 547 -7.33 41.03 8.74
C HIS A 547 -8.69 40.97 9.43
N THR A 548 -9.00 39.91 10.11
CA THR A 548 -10.30 39.68 10.72
C THR A 548 -10.31 39.99 12.20
N ARG A 549 -11.44 40.53 12.65
CA ARG A 549 -11.70 40.96 14.03
C ARG A 549 -12.28 39.81 14.86
N PRO A 550 -12.22 39.88 16.21
CA PRO A 550 -12.65 38.79 17.10
C PRO A 550 -14.16 38.46 17.07
N ASP A 551 -15.00 39.25 16.44
CA ASP A 551 -16.47 39.04 16.39
C ASP A 551 -16.93 38.31 15.13
N GLU A 552 -16.23 37.29 14.73
CA GLU A 552 -16.51 36.52 13.50
C GLU A 552 -17.78 35.70 13.62
N GLN A 553 -18.77 35.98 12.79
CA GLN A 553 -20.00 35.16 12.74
C GLN A 553 -19.72 33.77 12.12
N PRO A 554 -20.33 32.71 12.69
CA PRO A 554 -20.25 31.39 12.11
C PRO A 554 -20.77 31.37 10.66
N LEU A 555 -20.17 30.53 9.82
CA LEU A 555 -20.59 30.33 8.44
C LEU A 555 -22.00 29.73 8.43
N SER A 556 -22.99 30.41 7.86
CA SER A 556 -24.35 29.87 7.76
C SER A 556 -24.37 28.60 6.87
N PHE A 557 -25.33 27.71 7.12
CA PHE A 557 -25.49 26.49 6.31
C PHE A 557 -25.70 26.78 4.83
N THR A 558 -26.41 27.86 4.49
CA THR A 558 -26.56 28.33 3.09
C THR A 558 -25.24 28.77 2.47
N ALA A 559 -24.41 29.47 3.22
CA ALA A 559 -23.09 29.87 2.76
C ALA A 559 -22.15 28.63 2.62
N PHE A 560 -22.25 27.66 3.51
CA PHE A 560 -21.53 26.40 3.39
C PHE A 560 -21.90 25.63 2.12
N LYS A 561 -23.20 25.56 1.78
CA LYS A 561 -23.65 24.97 0.50
C LYS A 561 -23.03 25.67 -0.70
N ALA A 562 -22.93 27.00 -0.66
CA ALA A 562 -22.29 27.76 -1.75
C ALA A 562 -20.78 27.46 -1.85
N CYS A 563 -20.08 27.33 -0.71
CA CYS A 563 -18.69 26.85 -0.69
C CYS A 563 -18.53 25.46 -1.30
N MET A 564 -19.42 24.54 -0.96
CA MET A 564 -19.41 23.18 -1.54
C MET A 564 -19.57 23.23 -3.06
N LEU A 565 -20.44 24.05 -3.61
CA LEU A 565 -20.56 24.22 -5.06
C LEU A 565 -19.27 24.77 -5.67
N GLN A 566 -18.64 25.76 -5.04
CA GLN A 566 -17.37 26.33 -5.49
C GLN A 566 -16.27 25.27 -5.49
N TRP A 567 -16.13 24.50 -4.42
CA TRP A 567 -15.14 23.41 -4.34
C TRP A 567 -15.39 22.33 -5.40
N HIS A 568 -16.65 21.93 -5.61
CA HIS A 568 -17.01 21.01 -6.69
C HIS A 568 -16.69 21.57 -8.08
N SER A 569 -16.84 22.89 -8.29
CA SER A 569 -16.46 23.54 -9.55
C SER A 569 -14.94 23.52 -9.76
N SER A 570 -14.16 23.84 -8.74
CA SER A 570 -12.68 23.76 -8.81
C SER A 570 -12.16 22.34 -9.04
N LEU A 571 -12.79 21.35 -8.39
CA LEU A 571 -12.49 19.93 -8.65
C LEU A 571 -12.81 19.55 -10.09
N TYR A 572 -13.97 19.96 -10.60
CA TYR A 572 -14.36 19.70 -11.99
C TYR A 572 -13.36 20.28 -12.98
N GLU A 573 -12.93 21.54 -12.79
CA GLU A 573 -11.92 22.20 -13.63
C GLU A 573 -10.59 21.44 -13.58
N ALA A 574 -10.12 21.08 -12.38
CA ALA A 574 -8.88 20.34 -12.17
C ALA A 574 -8.88 18.97 -12.89
N PHE A 575 -9.97 18.22 -12.76
CA PHE A 575 -10.09 16.91 -13.42
C PHE A 575 -10.28 17.03 -14.93
N SER A 576 -11.11 17.95 -15.39
CA SER A 576 -11.37 18.14 -16.82
C SER A 576 -10.11 18.54 -17.58
N ALA A 577 -9.24 19.34 -16.97
CA ALA A 577 -7.95 19.74 -17.55
C ALA A 577 -6.95 18.58 -17.72
N CYS A 578 -7.19 17.44 -17.08
CA CYS A 578 -6.30 16.29 -17.16
C CYS A 578 -6.55 15.38 -18.37
N PHE A 579 -7.74 15.47 -18.99
CA PHE A 579 -8.09 14.60 -20.10
C PHE A 579 -7.58 15.15 -21.44
N GLY A 580 -7.12 14.26 -22.32
CA GLY A 580 -6.61 14.61 -23.63
C GLY A 580 -5.15 15.07 -23.68
N VAL A 581 -4.41 14.96 -22.55
CA VAL A 581 -3.01 15.41 -22.43
C VAL A 581 -2.06 14.20 -22.29
N GLU A 582 -1.29 14.14 -21.23
CA GLU A 582 -0.27 13.13 -21.00
C GLU A 582 -0.83 11.87 -20.31
N TYR A 583 -0.15 10.74 -20.53
CA TYR A 583 -0.51 9.45 -19.97
C TYR A 583 -0.70 9.46 -18.45
N MET A 584 0.31 9.94 -17.71
CA MET A 584 0.33 9.91 -16.25
C MET A 584 -0.80 10.75 -15.67
N ARG A 585 -1.01 11.93 -16.22
CA ARG A 585 -2.05 12.88 -15.80
C ARG A 585 -3.46 12.30 -15.98
N MET A 586 -3.71 11.73 -17.16
CA MET A 586 -4.99 11.10 -17.48
C MET A 586 -5.25 9.88 -16.58
N ARG A 587 -4.26 9.02 -16.39
CA ARG A 587 -4.36 7.87 -15.51
C ARG A 587 -4.64 8.28 -14.06
N ASN A 588 -3.90 9.26 -13.53
CA ASN A 588 -4.09 9.75 -12.19
C ASN A 588 -5.49 10.32 -11.98
N ALA A 589 -5.99 11.12 -12.93
CA ALA A 589 -7.34 11.65 -12.90
C ALA A 589 -8.40 10.53 -12.85
N ILE A 590 -8.27 9.50 -13.68
CA ILE A 590 -9.19 8.36 -13.72
C ILE A 590 -9.17 7.60 -12.37
N VAL A 591 -7.98 7.31 -11.84
CA VAL A 591 -7.81 6.60 -10.57
C VAL A 591 -8.46 7.35 -9.41
N VAL A 592 -8.21 8.66 -9.33
CA VAL A 592 -8.76 9.51 -8.26
C VAL A 592 -10.28 9.65 -8.42
N LEU A 593 -10.79 9.94 -9.62
CA LEU A 593 -12.22 10.06 -9.88
C LEU A 593 -12.99 8.78 -9.56
N ASN A 594 -12.44 7.64 -9.93
CA ASN A 594 -13.08 6.34 -9.64
C ASN A 594 -13.31 6.16 -8.14
N ARG A 595 -12.35 6.56 -7.31
CA ARG A 595 -12.49 6.51 -5.86
C ARG A 595 -13.47 7.55 -5.31
N LEU A 596 -13.52 8.75 -5.90
CA LEU A 596 -14.38 9.84 -5.44
C LEU A 596 -15.82 9.72 -5.90
N SER A 597 -16.16 8.83 -6.83
CA SER A 597 -17.44 8.73 -7.53
C SER A 597 -18.69 8.68 -6.63
N ALA A 598 -18.54 8.29 -5.35
CA ALA A 598 -19.63 8.30 -4.37
C ALA A 598 -20.04 9.73 -3.93
N PHE A 599 -19.09 10.69 -3.95
CA PHE A 599 -19.28 12.06 -3.44
C PHE A 599 -18.99 13.14 -4.49
N PHE A 600 -18.32 12.80 -5.58
CA PHE A 600 -17.97 13.69 -6.68
C PHE A 600 -18.08 12.97 -8.04
N PRO A 601 -18.69 13.57 -9.07
CA PRO A 601 -19.40 14.85 -9.07
C PRO A 601 -20.76 14.76 -8.37
N LEU A 602 -21.15 15.83 -7.67
CA LEU A 602 -22.47 15.93 -7.05
C LEU A 602 -23.41 16.86 -7.86
N TYR A 603 -22.86 17.93 -8.46
CA TYR A 603 -23.60 18.84 -9.32
C TYR A 603 -23.82 18.22 -10.70
N ARG A 604 -25.09 18.20 -11.17
CA ARG A 604 -25.53 17.49 -12.38
C ARG A 604 -24.81 17.94 -13.65
N ASP A 605 -24.68 19.24 -13.88
CA ASP A 605 -24.01 19.76 -15.07
C ASP A 605 -22.53 19.33 -15.13
N HIS A 606 -21.80 19.40 -14.01
CA HIS A 606 -20.44 18.90 -13.93
C HIS A 606 -20.35 17.40 -14.20
N GLY A 607 -21.31 16.63 -13.66
CA GLY A 607 -21.37 15.18 -13.85
C GLY A 607 -21.60 14.80 -15.32
N GLN A 608 -22.55 15.47 -15.98
CA GLN A 608 -22.84 15.22 -17.39
C GLN A 608 -21.66 15.59 -18.30
N ARG A 609 -21.07 16.76 -18.09
CA ARG A 609 -19.89 17.20 -18.88
C ARG A 609 -18.69 16.29 -18.67
N LEU A 610 -18.43 15.90 -17.42
CA LEU A 610 -17.32 14.98 -17.12
C LEU A 610 -17.55 13.61 -17.77
N LEU A 611 -18.78 13.09 -17.73
CA LEU A 611 -19.14 11.85 -18.40
C LEU A 611 -18.92 11.93 -19.92
N GLN A 612 -19.32 13.04 -20.56
CA GLN A 612 -19.07 13.27 -21.99
C GLN A 612 -17.57 13.28 -22.32
N VAL A 613 -16.76 13.95 -21.50
CA VAL A 613 -15.29 13.97 -21.66
C VAL A 613 -14.72 12.56 -21.55
N VAL A 614 -15.11 11.79 -20.54
CA VAL A 614 -14.65 10.41 -20.35
C VAL A 614 -15.09 9.49 -21.49
N GLN A 615 -16.34 9.61 -21.97
CA GLN A 615 -16.85 8.85 -23.13
C GLN A 615 -16.08 9.22 -24.41
N HIS A 616 -15.72 10.48 -24.60
CA HIS A 616 -14.87 10.91 -25.70
C HIS A 616 -13.48 10.23 -25.63
N VAL A 617 -12.88 10.17 -24.44
CA VAL A 617 -11.59 9.44 -24.23
C VAL A 617 -11.74 7.97 -24.57
N VAL A 618 -12.81 7.30 -24.15
CA VAL A 618 -13.10 5.89 -24.51
C VAL A 618 -13.14 5.68 -26.03
N ALA A 619 -13.69 6.66 -26.78
CA ALA A 619 -13.80 6.57 -28.23
C ALA A 619 -12.47 6.84 -28.97
N THR A 620 -11.67 7.78 -28.48
CA THR A 620 -10.47 8.32 -29.19
C THR A 620 -9.14 7.76 -28.70
N GLU A 621 -9.07 7.24 -27.47
CA GLU A 621 -7.82 6.76 -26.88
C GLU A 621 -7.35 5.44 -27.53
N HIS A 622 -6.09 5.41 -27.93
CA HIS A 622 -5.45 4.26 -28.56
C HIS A 622 -4.70 3.35 -27.57
N ARG A 623 -4.32 3.88 -26.40
CA ARG A 623 -3.62 3.12 -25.35
C ARG A 623 -4.61 2.24 -24.61
N GLY A 624 -4.46 0.91 -24.76
CA GLY A 624 -5.44 -0.06 -24.30
C GLY A 624 -5.72 -0.03 -22.78
N ASP A 625 -4.69 0.21 -21.97
CA ASP A 625 -4.78 0.32 -20.51
C ASP A 625 -5.64 1.52 -20.07
N LEU A 626 -5.38 2.70 -20.63
CA LEU A 626 -6.17 3.89 -20.35
C LEU A 626 -7.62 3.77 -20.84
N LYS A 627 -7.81 3.15 -22.00
CA LYS A 627 -9.15 2.92 -22.55
C LYS A 627 -10.00 2.05 -21.61
N VAL A 628 -9.44 0.97 -21.09
CA VAL A 628 -10.14 0.09 -20.13
C VAL A 628 -10.44 0.83 -18.82
N LEU A 629 -9.48 1.60 -18.30
CA LEU A 629 -9.70 2.42 -17.11
C LEU A 629 -10.81 3.47 -17.31
N ALA A 630 -10.80 4.15 -18.47
CA ALA A 630 -11.82 5.14 -18.82
C ALA A 630 -13.20 4.50 -18.99
N GLN A 631 -13.31 3.30 -19.57
CA GLN A 631 -14.57 2.54 -19.65
C GLN A 631 -15.12 2.23 -18.26
N GLY A 632 -14.26 1.78 -17.34
CA GLY A 632 -14.64 1.52 -15.94
C GLY A 632 -15.15 2.79 -15.23
N LEU A 633 -14.47 3.92 -15.45
CA LEU A 633 -14.90 5.21 -14.90
C LEU A 633 -16.24 5.68 -15.50
N ALA A 634 -16.45 5.57 -16.83
CA ALA A 634 -17.70 5.94 -17.47
C ALA A 634 -18.88 5.15 -16.86
N ALA A 635 -18.74 3.82 -16.76
CA ALA A 635 -19.77 2.98 -16.14
C ALA A 635 -20.05 3.36 -14.67
N THR A 636 -18.99 3.73 -13.93
CA THR A 636 -19.13 4.18 -12.53
C THR A 636 -19.86 5.51 -12.44
N LEU A 637 -19.55 6.48 -13.30
CA LEU A 637 -20.24 7.78 -13.35
C LEU A 637 -21.71 7.62 -13.74
N GLU A 638 -22.03 6.79 -14.74
CA GLU A 638 -23.40 6.47 -15.16
C GLU A 638 -24.21 5.86 -14.00
N LYS A 639 -23.62 4.93 -13.25
CA LYS A 639 -24.24 4.34 -12.05
C LYS A 639 -24.60 5.39 -10.99
N HIS A 640 -23.76 6.43 -10.83
CA HIS A 640 -23.99 7.49 -9.85
C HIS A 640 -24.81 8.68 -10.38
N ALA A 641 -25.04 8.78 -11.69
CA ALA A 641 -25.80 9.87 -12.32
C ALA A 641 -27.18 10.15 -11.69
N PRO A 642 -27.96 9.16 -11.23
CA PRO A 642 -29.23 9.40 -10.55
C PRO A 642 -29.13 10.18 -9.23
N LYS A 643 -27.95 10.22 -8.62
CA LYS A 643 -27.69 10.92 -7.35
C LYS A 643 -27.28 12.38 -7.56
N TRP A 644 -27.03 12.81 -8.79
CA TRP A 644 -26.61 14.17 -9.07
C TRP A 644 -27.75 15.16 -8.83
N VAL A 645 -27.44 16.27 -8.19
CA VAL A 645 -28.40 17.30 -7.80
C VAL A 645 -28.22 18.57 -8.65
N ASP A 646 -29.29 19.33 -8.76
CA ASP A 646 -29.29 20.60 -9.51
C ASP A 646 -28.64 21.72 -8.65
N VAL A 647 -28.29 22.84 -9.31
CA VAL A 647 -27.69 24.01 -8.67
C VAL A 647 -28.56 24.59 -7.55
N THR A 648 -29.89 24.39 -7.65
CA THR A 648 -30.87 24.84 -6.66
C THR A 648 -30.71 24.19 -5.29
N TYR A 649 -30.06 23.03 -5.23
CA TYR A 649 -29.73 22.38 -3.97
C TYR A 649 -28.67 23.16 -3.17
N PHE A 650 -27.75 23.79 -3.89
CA PHE A 650 -26.63 24.53 -3.28
C PHE A 650 -26.94 26.01 -3.04
N ARG A 651 -27.60 26.67 -3.98
CA ARG A 651 -27.93 28.09 -3.92
C ARG A 651 -29.19 28.44 -4.75
N PRO A 652 -29.84 29.56 -4.45
CA PRO A 652 -30.91 30.07 -5.31
C PRO A 652 -30.36 30.38 -6.72
N LEU A 653 -31.18 30.17 -7.74
CA LEU A 653 -30.84 30.55 -9.11
C LEU A 653 -30.65 32.06 -9.24
N THR A 654 -29.64 32.47 -10.00
CA THR A 654 -29.45 33.86 -10.41
C THR A 654 -30.58 34.30 -11.38
N LYS A 655 -30.73 35.61 -11.62
CA LYS A 655 -31.72 36.12 -12.56
C LYS A 655 -31.52 35.56 -13.98
N GLU A 656 -30.26 35.45 -14.41
CA GLU A 656 -29.88 34.93 -15.72
C GLU A 656 -30.15 33.42 -15.83
N GLU A 657 -29.81 32.65 -14.79
CA GLU A 657 -30.10 31.20 -14.76
C GLU A 657 -31.61 30.92 -14.76
N ARG A 658 -32.39 31.71 -14.03
CA ARG A 658 -33.86 31.61 -14.10
C ARG A 658 -34.41 31.89 -15.51
N ALA A 659 -33.82 32.84 -16.22
CA ALA A 659 -34.19 33.11 -17.60
C ALA A 659 -33.82 31.94 -18.52
N ARG A 660 -32.61 31.37 -18.38
CA ARG A 660 -32.21 30.18 -19.17
C ARG A 660 -33.10 28.98 -18.91
N VAL A 661 -33.34 28.64 -17.64
CA VAL A 661 -34.23 27.50 -17.29
C VAL A 661 -35.65 27.67 -17.86
N ARG A 662 -36.16 28.92 -17.87
CA ARG A 662 -37.46 29.20 -18.50
C ARG A 662 -37.41 29.00 -20.02
N GLU A 663 -36.35 29.43 -20.66
CA GLU A 663 -36.17 29.28 -22.11
C GLU A 663 -35.97 27.82 -22.50
N GLU A 664 -35.16 27.06 -21.76
CA GLU A 664 -34.98 25.62 -21.97
C GLU A 664 -36.29 24.85 -21.78
N ALA A 665 -37.08 25.19 -20.75
CA ALA A 665 -38.39 24.57 -20.52
C ALA A 665 -39.36 24.86 -21.68
N ARG A 666 -39.32 26.10 -22.22
CA ARG A 666 -40.14 26.47 -23.37
C ARG A 666 -39.76 25.67 -24.61
N LEU A 667 -38.45 25.57 -24.91
CA LEU A 667 -37.92 24.81 -26.05
C LEU A 667 -38.22 23.32 -25.93
N GLU A 668 -38.17 22.77 -24.71
CA GLU A 668 -38.50 21.37 -24.47
C GLU A 668 -40.01 21.08 -24.63
N GLU A 669 -40.86 22.01 -24.21
CA GLU A 669 -42.32 21.92 -24.46
C GLU A 669 -42.63 22.01 -25.97
N GLU A 670 -42.01 22.93 -26.69
CA GLU A 670 -42.12 23.06 -28.14
C GLU A 670 -41.68 21.77 -28.85
N ARG A 671 -40.56 21.17 -28.45
CA ARG A 671 -40.07 19.90 -29.00
C ARG A 671 -41.00 18.74 -28.71
N LYS A 672 -41.51 18.63 -27.48
CA LYS A 672 -42.49 17.59 -27.12
C LYS A 672 -43.82 17.75 -27.88
N GLU A 673 -44.21 18.98 -28.17
CA GLU A 673 -45.40 19.27 -28.97
C GLU A 673 -45.19 18.91 -30.44
N GLU A 674 -43.99 19.18 -31.00
CA GLU A 674 -43.61 18.74 -32.35
C GLU A 674 -43.60 17.22 -32.47
N GLU A 675 -42.97 16.53 -31.51
CA GLU A 675 -42.91 15.06 -31.46
C GLU A 675 -44.33 14.45 -31.36
N ARG A 676 -45.24 15.08 -30.60
CA ARG A 676 -46.63 14.66 -30.53
C ARG A 676 -47.37 14.87 -31.88
N LYS A 677 -47.12 16.00 -32.53
CA LYS A 677 -47.70 16.30 -33.87
C LYS A 677 -47.15 15.34 -34.94
N GLU A 678 -45.85 15.02 -34.87
CA GLU A 678 -45.23 14.06 -35.79
C GLU A 678 -45.74 12.62 -35.56
N LYS A 679 -45.92 12.22 -34.30
CA LYS A 679 -46.52 10.92 -33.95
C LYS A 679 -47.96 10.79 -34.41
N ALA A 680 -48.75 11.85 -34.21
CA ALA A 680 -50.13 11.90 -34.71
C ALA A 680 -50.22 11.80 -36.26
N ARG A 681 -49.27 12.46 -36.98
CA ARG A 681 -49.15 12.34 -38.44
C ARG A 681 -48.72 10.96 -38.95
N ARG A 682 -48.02 10.18 -38.11
CA ARG A 682 -47.63 8.79 -38.45
C ARG A 682 -48.74 7.77 -38.14
N GLU A 683 -49.69 8.14 -37.27
CA GLU A 683 -50.82 7.31 -36.90
C GLU A 683 -52.07 7.59 -37.79
N GLU A 684 -52.11 8.72 -38.53
CA GLU A 684 -53.00 8.97 -39.67
C GLU A 684 -52.40 8.37 -40.98
#